data_4f9591a033eac46eebd52f49ade08993
#
_entry.id   4f9591a033eac46eebd52f49ade08993
#
_cell.length_a   1.000
_cell.length_b   1.000
_cell.length_c   1.000
_cell.angle_alpha   90.00
_cell.angle_beta   90.00
_cell.angle_gamma   90.00
#
_symmetry.space_group_name_H-M   'P 1'
#
loop_
_entity.id
_entity.type
_entity.pdbx_description
1 polymer ?
#
loop_
_entity_poly.entity_id
_entity_poly.type
_entity_poly.pdbx_seq_one_letter_code
_entity_poly.pdbx_strand_id
1 'polypeptide(L)'
;MSQKQYTASSIQALEGMEHVRMRPSMYIGDVGVRGLHHLVYEVVDNSIDEALAGYCDTIFVAIKEGNGIEVSDNGRGIPVDFHEKEQKSALEVVMTKIGAGGKFDKDSYKVSGGLHGVGVSCVNALSNEMVTTVYRDGNVYQQIYSRGKAQTGVEEIGHSDQRGTKQFFQPDDSIFTELVYNYDTLASRLRELSYLNKGITITLTDERETLEDGSFRTEVFHSEGGLREFVAYIDGNRESIMENVIFMEGERDDIPVEVAMRYNTSFTENLHSYVNNINTHEGGTHLAGFRRALTRTLKKYADDLGIPQKEKVEVTGDDFREGLTAVISVKVMEPQFEGQTKTKLGNSEVSGAVDKIVGEMLTNFLEENPNEAKIIVQKVVLAAKARQAAKKAREMVQRKSPMGGSGLPGKLSDCSSKDPAESEIFLVEGDSAGGTAKQGRDRFFQAILPLRGKILNVEKSMLHKVYDNEEIKNIYTALGVSVGTEEDSKALNMAKLRYHKIVIMTDADIDGSHISTLILTFFFRYMKELIENGYIYIAQPPLYLLKKGNKKVYAYNEKEREEFTLEISPDGKGVEVQRYKGLGEMNPEQLWETTLNPENRILKQVTIDNAVEADSVFSMLMGDEVPPRREFIEKNAKYAKIDA
;
A
#
# COMPACT_ATOMS: atom_id res chain seq x y z
N MET A 1 23.10 -32.59 -23.66
CA MET A 1 23.52 -31.46 -22.80
C MET A 1 24.37 -32.03 -21.68
N SER A 2 25.66 -31.70 -21.58
CA SER A 2 26.53 -32.16 -20.51
C SER A 2 26.06 -31.54 -19.21
N GLN A 3 25.69 -32.34 -18.22
CA GLN A 3 25.45 -31.86 -16.85
C GLN A 3 26.73 -31.17 -16.34
N LYS A 4 26.66 -29.85 -16.16
CA LYS A 4 27.73 -29.13 -15.43
C LYS A 4 27.77 -29.70 -14.01
N GLN A 5 28.90 -30.33 -13.66
CA GLN A 5 29.14 -30.85 -12.31
C GLN A 5 29.14 -29.67 -11.32
N TYR A 6 28.32 -29.76 -10.26
CA TYR A 6 28.33 -28.79 -9.17
C TYR A 6 29.58 -28.97 -8.32
N THR A 7 30.50 -28.05 -8.45
CA THR A 7 31.86 -28.09 -7.79
C THR A 7 32.08 -26.78 -7.02
N ALA A 8 33.12 -26.72 -6.23
CA ALA A 8 33.49 -25.50 -5.51
C ALA A 8 33.62 -24.26 -6.42
N SER A 9 34.01 -24.43 -7.68
CA SER A 9 34.06 -23.36 -8.68
C SER A 9 32.66 -22.87 -9.13
N SER A 10 31.62 -23.59 -8.79
CA SER A 10 30.23 -23.17 -9.04
C SER A 10 29.67 -22.28 -7.92
N ILE A 11 30.37 -22.14 -6.81
CA ILE A 11 30.03 -21.27 -5.69
C ILE A 11 30.58 -19.88 -5.96
N GLN A 12 29.69 -18.89 -6.12
CA GLN A 12 30.05 -17.48 -6.24
C GLN A 12 29.79 -16.78 -4.90
N ALA A 13 30.80 -16.12 -4.35
CA ALA A 13 30.65 -15.21 -3.22
C ALA A 13 30.50 -13.79 -3.79
N LEU A 14 29.30 -13.21 -3.63
CA LEU A 14 29.01 -11.84 -4.02
C LEU A 14 29.16 -10.95 -2.79
N GLU A 15 29.87 -9.85 -2.90
CA GLU A 15 30.07 -8.90 -1.80
C GLU A 15 29.61 -7.49 -2.18
N GLY A 16 29.10 -6.75 -1.19
CA GLY A 16 28.81 -5.34 -1.30
C GLY A 16 27.83 -5.00 -2.43
N MET A 17 28.21 -4.04 -3.28
CA MET A 17 27.35 -3.50 -4.35
C MET A 17 26.97 -4.53 -5.43
N GLU A 18 27.83 -5.51 -5.68
CA GLU A 18 27.55 -6.57 -6.65
C GLU A 18 26.39 -7.45 -6.17
N HIS A 19 26.32 -7.74 -4.87
CA HIS A 19 25.20 -8.49 -4.30
C HIS A 19 23.88 -7.71 -4.43
N VAL A 20 23.87 -6.39 -4.18
CA VAL A 20 22.69 -5.53 -4.36
C VAL A 20 22.20 -5.60 -5.81
N ARG A 21 23.10 -5.44 -6.78
CA ARG A 21 22.76 -5.46 -8.21
C ARG A 21 22.25 -6.82 -8.71
N MET A 22 22.79 -7.92 -8.16
CA MET A 22 22.36 -9.28 -8.51
C MET A 22 21.05 -9.71 -7.83
N ARG A 23 20.73 -9.12 -6.69
CA ARG A 23 19.55 -9.45 -5.88
C ARG A 23 18.84 -8.19 -5.36
N PRO A 24 18.43 -7.25 -6.24
CA PRO A 24 17.86 -5.96 -5.82
C PRO A 24 16.60 -6.12 -4.97
N SER A 25 15.76 -7.11 -5.27
CA SER A 25 14.52 -7.34 -4.51
C SER A 25 14.72 -7.67 -3.03
N MET A 26 15.91 -8.13 -2.62
CA MET A 26 16.23 -8.33 -1.20
C MET A 26 16.34 -7.01 -0.43
N TYR A 27 16.63 -5.89 -1.12
CA TYR A 27 16.88 -4.58 -0.54
C TYR A 27 15.72 -3.60 -0.75
N ILE A 28 15.08 -3.65 -1.93
CA ILE A 28 14.03 -2.70 -2.34
C ILE A 28 12.65 -3.36 -2.58
N GLY A 29 12.52 -4.67 -2.31
CA GLY A 29 11.27 -5.43 -2.43
C GLY A 29 11.02 -5.97 -3.82
N ASP A 30 11.02 -5.16 -4.87
CA ASP A 30 10.85 -5.56 -6.27
C ASP A 30 11.67 -4.66 -7.22
N VAL A 31 11.61 -4.93 -8.52
CA VAL A 31 12.28 -4.13 -9.57
C VAL A 31 11.28 -3.43 -10.51
N GLY A 32 10.00 -3.42 -10.15
CA GLY A 32 8.93 -2.71 -10.83
C GLY A 32 8.72 -1.29 -10.27
N VAL A 33 7.52 -0.76 -10.46
CA VAL A 33 7.12 0.59 -10.02
C VAL A 33 7.38 0.80 -8.52
N ARG A 34 7.04 -0.17 -7.68
CA ARG A 34 7.19 -0.06 -6.22
C ARG A 34 8.66 0.07 -5.82
N GLY A 35 9.54 -0.80 -6.34
CA GLY A 35 10.98 -0.75 -6.07
C GLY A 35 11.62 0.54 -6.60
N LEU A 36 11.14 1.04 -7.76
CA LEU A 36 11.57 2.31 -8.31
C LEU A 36 11.30 3.48 -7.34
N HIS A 37 10.07 3.59 -6.81
CA HIS A 37 9.70 4.62 -5.84
C HIS A 37 10.43 4.46 -4.50
N HIS A 38 10.76 3.22 -4.12
CA HIS A 38 11.52 2.96 -2.89
C HIS A 38 12.91 3.62 -2.89
N LEU A 39 13.56 3.77 -4.06
CA LEU A 39 14.81 4.53 -4.16
C LEU A 39 14.67 5.98 -3.68
N VAL A 40 13.54 6.63 -4.04
CA VAL A 40 13.25 8.00 -3.59
C VAL A 40 13.05 8.03 -2.08
N TYR A 41 12.30 7.06 -1.54
CA TYR A 41 12.04 6.99 -0.10
C TYR A 41 13.31 6.82 0.71
N GLU A 42 14.26 6.01 0.28
CA GLU A 42 15.55 5.82 0.97
C GLU A 42 16.38 7.12 1.04
N VAL A 43 16.32 7.95 0.00
CA VAL A 43 17.04 9.24 -0.01
C VAL A 43 16.30 10.28 0.84
N VAL A 44 14.98 10.38 0.72
CA VAL A 44 14.14 11.30 1.51
C VAL A 44 14.20 10.95 3.01
N ASP A 45 14.16 9.66 3.36
CA ASP A 45 14.22 9.21 4.76
C ASP A 45 15.56 9.62 5.41
N ASN A 46 16.66 9.79 4.66
CA ASN A 46 17.90 10.33 5.20
C ASN A 46 17.76 11.81 5.58
N SER A 47 17.06 12.60 4.77
CA SER A 47 16.77 14.00 5.08
C SER A 47 15.79 14.12 6.25
N ILE A 48 14.83 13.22 6.36
CA ILE A 48 13.92 13.11 7.51
C ILE A 48 14.68 12.72 8.80
N ASP A 49 15.68 11.85 8.72
CA ASP A 49 16.52 11.52 9.88
C ASP A 49 17.34 12.74 10.37
N GLU A 50 17.79 13.62 9.46
CA GLU A 50 18.37 14.92 9.84
C GLU A 50 17.34 15.83 10.52
N ALA A 51 16.08 15.79 10.09
CA ALA A 51 15.00 16.53 10.73
C ALA A 51 14.67 15.98 12.12
N LEU A 52 14.63 14.66 12.30
CA LEU A 52 14.45 14.02 13.60
C LEU A 52 15.60 14.34 14.57
N ALA A 53 16.80 14.54 14.05
CA ALA A 53 17.96 14.98 14.82
C ALA A 53 17.95 16.51 15.11
N GLY A 54 16.96 17.25 14.57
CA GLY A 54 16.79 18.69 14.80
C GLY A 54 17.65 19.60 13.91
N TYR A 55 18.20 19.09 12.82
CA TYR A 55 19.12 19.85 11.95
C TYR A 55 18.55 20.22 10.59
N CYS A 56 17.39 19.67 10.20
CA CYS A 56 16.73 19.91 8.91
C CYS A 56 15.27 20.31 9.14
N ASP A 57 14.78 21.30 8.40
CA ASP A 57 13.38 21.72 8.38
C ASP A 57 12.82 21.88 6.97
N THR A 58 13.66 21.76 5.94
CA THR A 58 13.27 21.98 4.55
C THR A 58 13.89 20.92 3.64
N ILE A 59 13.02 20.25 2.85
CA ILE A 59 13.40 19.22 1.89
C ILE A 59 12.78 19.55 0.54
N PHE A 60 13.56 19.45 -0.53
CA PHE A 60 13.10 19.58 -1.91
C PHE A 60 13.29 18.26 -2.65
N VAL A 61 12.25 17.83 -3.36
CA VAL A 61 12.25 16.65 -4.22
C VAL A 61 11.83 17.08 -5.61
N ALA A 62 12.59 16.74 -6.64
CA ALA A 62 12.25 17.04 -8.02
C ALA A 62 12.36 15.78 -8.89
N ILE A 63 11.33 15.54 -9.70
CA ILE A 63 11.37 14.57 -10.79
C ILE A 63 11.90 15.33 -11.99
N LYS A 64 13.11 15.01 -12.42
CA LYS A 64 13.79 15.71 -13.53
C LYS A 64 13.33 15.21 -14.88
N GLU A 65 13.56 16.00 -15.92
CA GLU A 65 13.45 15.55 -17.29
C GLU A 65 14.27 14.26 -17.48
N GLY A 66 13.70 13.24 -18.15
CA GLY A 66 14.34 11.93 -18.29
C GLY A 66 14.14 11.00 -17.08
N ASN A 67 13.26 11.33 -16.12
CA ASN A 67 12.95 10.53 -14.93
C ASN A 67 14.16 10.28 -14.01
N GLY A 68 15.07 11.23 -13.87
CA GLY A 68 15.99 11.31 -12.75
C GLY A 68 15.30 11.91 -11.53
N ILE A 69 15.83 11.67 -10.34
CA ILE A 69 15.35 12.26 -9.09
C ILE A 69 16.44 13.13 -8.48
N GLU A 70 16.05 14.31 -8.03
CA GLU A 70 16.90 15.16 -7.20
C GLU A 70 16.23 15.36 -5.84
N VAL A 71 16.97 15.10 -4.77
CA VAL A 71 16.55 15.37 -3.38
C VAL A 71 17.58 16.29 -2.74
N SER A 72 17.14 17.35 -2.11
CA SER A 72 18.03 18.23 -1.33
C SER A 72 17.42 18.61 0.01
N ASP A 73 18.25 18.73 1.02
CA ASP A 73 17.90 19.14 2.37
C ASP A 73 18.81 20.26 2.88
N ASN A 74 18.39 20.91 3.96
CA ASN A 74 19.18 21.93 4.66
C ASN A 74 19.78 21.40 5.99
N GLY A 75 20.04 20.07 6.06
CA GLY A 75 20.67 19.42 7.21
C GLY A 75 22.14 19.78 7.42
N ARG A 76 22.87 18.95 8.17
CA ARG A 76 24.29 19.17 8.47
C ARG A 76 25.23 18.92 7.28
N GLY A 77 24.76 18.22 6.28
CA GLY A 77 25.58 17.68 5.19
C GLY A 77 26.39 16.43 5.62
N ILE A 78 26.49 15.45 4.72
CA ILE A 78 27.28 14.24 4.95
C ILE A 78 28.75 14.62 5.21
N PRO A 79 29.44 14.05 6.22
CA PRO A 79 30.87 14.31 6.45
C PRO A 79 31.70 13.95 5.20
N VAL A 80 32.67 14.82 4.86
CA VAL A 80 33.58 14.64 3.73
C VAL A 80 35.01 14.34 4.16
N ASP A 81 35.28 14.39 5.46
CA ASP A 81 36.58 14.15 6.07
C ASP A 81 37.11 12.75 5.73
N PHE A 82 38.43 12.60 5.81
CA PHE A 82 39.10 11.32 5.54
C PHE A 82 38.81 10.30 6.65
N HIS A 83 38.33 9.14 6.28
CA HIS A 83 38.05 8.04 7.19
C HIS A 83 39.26 7.11 7.28
N GLU A 84 40.03 7.20 8.35
CA GLU A 84 41.31 6.52 8.52
C GLU A 84 41.27 5.00 8.30
N LYS A 85 40.23 4.33 8.83
CA LYS A 85 40.10 2.88 8.72
C LYS A 85 39.81 2.42 7.30
N GLU A 86 38.98 3.16 6.56
CA GLU A 86 38.57 2.80 5.20
C GLU A 86 39.48 3.41 4.12
N GLN A 87 40.41 4.30 4.49
CA GLN A 87 41.34 5.00 3.58
C GLN A 87 40.64 5.74 2.42
N LYS A 88 39.47 6.31 2.71
CA LYS A 88 38.59 7.03 1.79
C LYS A 88 37.91 8.19 2.52
N SER A 89 37.26 9.10 1.79
CA SER A 89 36.40 10.09 2.43
C SER A 89 35.20 9.42 3.09
N ALA A 90 34.68 10.01 4.17
CA ALA A 90 33.47 9.52 4.83
C ALA A 90 32.27 9.49 3.87
N LEU A 91 32.16 10.48 2.97
CA LEU A 91 31.15 10.52 1.92
C LEU A 91 31.24 9.27 1.03
N GLU A 92 32.43 8.96 0.50
CA GLU A 92 32.61 7.78 -0.35
C GLU A 92 32.29 6.48 0.39
N VAL A 93 32.65 6.38 1.67
CA VAL A 93 32.33 5.21 2.50
C VAL A 93 30.82 5.01 2.63
N VAL A 94 30.08 6.07 2.97
CA VAL A 94 28.61 6.02 3.10
C VAL A 94 27.94 5.64 1.79
N MET A 95 28.45 6.16 0.68
CA MET A 95 27.84 5.95 -0.64
C MET A 95 28.18 4.60 -1.28
N THR A 96 29.32 4.00 -0.91
CA THR A 96 29.83 2.81 -1.62
C THR A 96 29.97 1.57 -0.74
N LYS A 97 29.69 1.65 0.56
CA LYS A 97 29.83 0.52 1.48
C LYS A 97 28.51 0.19 2.17
N ILE A 98 28.09 -1.08 2.11
CA ILE A 98 26.94 -1.58 2.86
C ILE A 98 27.30 -1.66 4.35
N GLY A 99 26.38 -1.23 5.22
CA GLY A 99 26.61 -1.24 6.66
C GLY A 99 27.51 -0.10 7.14
N ALA A 100 27.62 0.99 6.36
CA ALA A 100 28.30 2.22 6.74
C ALA A 100 27.30 3.36 6.95
N GLY A 101 27.55 4.20 7.95
CA GLY A 101 26.74 5.39 8.21
C GLY A 101 26.88 5.92 9.63
N GLY A 102 26.60 7.20 9.84
CA GLY A 102 26.64 7.87 11.14
C GLY A 102 25.52 7.46 12.11
N LYS A 103 24.51 6.73 11.62
CA LYS A 103 23.32 6.32 12.40
C LYS A 103 23.60 5.15 13.36
N PHE A 104 24.79 4.55 13.31
CA PHE A 104 25.28 3.60 14.31
C PHE A 104 25.79 4.28 15.58
N ASP A 105 26.05 5.58 15.51
CA ASP A 105 26.46 6.40 16.64
C ASP A 105 25.22 7.05 17.30
N LYS A 106 24.90 6.61 18.52
CA LYS A 106 23.73 7.07 19.29
C LYS A 106 23.85 8.53 19.75
N ASP A 107 25.05 9.05 19.84
CA ASP A 107 25.27 10.46 20.20
C ASP A 107 24.93 11.40 19.02
N SER A 108 25.08 10.92 17.79
CA SER A 108 24.78 11.64 16.56
C SER A 108 23.31 11.53 16.15
N TYR A 109 22.65 10.38 16.40
CA TYR A 109 21.25 10.12 16.07
C TYR A 109 20.59 9.28 17.16
N LYS A 110 19.81 9.92 18.03
CA LYS A 110 19.04 9.20 19.08
C LYS A 110 17.94 8.33 18.50
N VAL A 111 17.29 8.81 17.43
CA VAL A 111 16.23 8.10 16.72
C VAL A 111 16.48 8.25 15.22
N SER A 112 16.36 7.17 14.47
CA SER A 112 16.42 7.19 13.00
C SER A 112 15.56 6.09 12.39
N GLY A 113 15.08 6.31 11.17
CA GLY A 113 14.44 5.29 10.34
C GLY A 113 15.46 4.38 9.64
N GLY A 114 16.63 4.92 9.33
CA GLY A 114 17.72 4.22 8.67
C GLY A 114 18.61 3.45 9.65
N LEU A 115 18.34 2.16 9.84
CA LEU A 115 19.00 1.32 10.85
C LEU A 115 20.15 0.48 10.33
N HIS A 116 20.14 0.12 9.04
CA HIS A 116 21.02 -0.90 8.50
C HIS A 116 22.23 -0.34 7.75
N GLY A 117 22.28 0.99 7.52
CA GLY A 117 23.35 1.62 6.75
C GLY A 117 23.42 1.14 5.28
N VAL A 118 22.26 0.81 4.70
CA VAL A 118 22.22 0.24 3.34
C VAL A 118 21.41 1.10 2.35
N GLY A 119 20.57 2.02 2.79
CA GLY A 119 19.61 2.73 1.93
C GLY A 119 20.27 3.46 0.77
N VAL A 120 21.04 4.51 1.05
CA VAL A 120 21.67 5.33 0.00
C VAL A 120 22.69 4.56 -0.83
N SER A 121 23.39 3.62 -0.23
CA SER A 121 24.34 2.76 -0.95
C SER A 121 23.61 1.80 -1.91
N CYS A 122 22.39 1.35 -1.58
CA CYS A 122 21.54 0.60 -2.50
C CYS A 122 21.06 1.49 -3.65
N VAL A 123 20.63 2.74 -3.38
CA VAL A 123 20.25 3.68 -4.44
C VAL A 123 21.42 3.88 -5.42
N ASN A 124 22.64 4.10 -4.91
CA ASN A 124 23.83 4.21 -5.73
C ASN A 124 24.10 2.94 -6.56
N ALA A 125 24.02 1.76 -5.93
CA ALA A 125 24.23 0.49 -6.64
C ALA A 125 23.23 0.25 -7.77
N LEU A 126 21.99 0.75 -7.62
CA LEU A 126 20.88 0.55 -8.56
C LEU A 126 20.68 1.73 -9.52
N SER A 127 21.61 2.68 -9.57
CA SER A 127 21.57 3.84 -10.44
C SER A 127 22.69 3.81 -11.49
N ASN A 128 22.34 4.22 -12.72
CA ASN A 128 23.33 4.43 -13.80
C ASN A 128 24.27 5.59 -13.46
N GLU A 129 23.71 6.63 -12.88
CA GLU A 129 24.42 7.82 -12.44
C GLU A 129 23.88 8.25 -11.08
N MET A 130 24.76 8.66 -10.19
CA MET A 130 24.42 9.33 -8.96
C MET A 130 25.43 10.44 -8.69
N VAL A 131 24.94 11.63 -8.36
CA VAL A 131 25.74 12.80 -8.03
C VAL A 131 25.35 13.24 -6.63
N THR A 132 26.32 13.26 -5.71
CA THR A 132 26.11 13.78 -4.36
C THR A 132 26.90 15.07 -4.18
N THR A 133 26.16 16.16 -3.87
CA THR A 133 26.73 17.46 -3.55
C THR A 133 26.49 17.74 -2.06
N VAL A 134 27.52 18.11 -1.34
CA VAL A 134 27.47 18.40 0.10
C VAL A 134 27.86 19.84 0.33
N TYR A 135 27.00 20.56 1.04
CA TYR A 135 27.23 21.94 1.49
C TYR A 135 27.57 21.90 2.98
N ARG A 136 28.86 22.13 3.29
CA ARG A 136 29.35 21.99 4.65
C ARG A 136 30.55 22.88 4.92
N ASP A 137 30.57 23.52 6.09
CA ASP A 137 31.67 24.35 6.59
C ASP A 137 32.12 25.46 5.61
N GLY A 138 31.14 26.05 4.88
CA GLY A 138 31.37 27.13 3.91
C GLY A 138 31.81 26.66 2.53
N ASN A 139 32.01 25.36 2.34
CA ASN A 139 32.48 24.77 1.06
C ASN A 139 31.40 23.88 0.43
N VAL A 140 31.54 23.67 -0.88
CA VAL A 140 30.68 22.79 -1.67
C VAL A 140 31.55 21.66 -2.21
N TYR A 141 31.19 20.44 -1.82
CA TYR A 141 31.88 19.21 -2.24
C TYR A 141 30.98 18.41 -3.15
N GLN A 142 31.57 17.73 -4.14
CA GLN A 142 30.81 16.88 -5.04
C GLN A 142 31.58 15.57 -5.30
N GLN A 143 30.83 14.49 -5.45
CA GLN A 143 31.35 13.21 -5.92
C GLN A 143 30.33 12.54 -6.84
N ILE A 144 30.81 11.93 -7.91
CA ILE A 144 30.01 11.26 -8.95
C ILE A 144 30.20 9.75 -8.84
N TYR A 145 29.11 9.02 -8.99
CA TYR A 145 29.08 7.56 -8.92
C TYR A 145 28.30 6.97 -10.11
N SER A 146 28.62 5.74 -10.43
CA SER A 146 27.88 4.93 -11.40
C SER A 146 27.86 3.48 -10.92
N ARG A 147 26.65 2.93 -10.84
CA ARG A 147 26.42 1.51 -10.47
C ARG A 147 27.15 1.09 -9.20
N GLY A 148 27.09 1.95 -8.18
CA GLY A 148 27.70 1.72 -6.88
C GLY A 148 29.22 1.99 -6.80
N LYS A 149 29.84 2.50 -7.86
CA LYS A 149 31.29 2.79 -7.91
C LYS A 149 31.54 4.28 -8.06
N ALA A 150 32.45 4.83 -7.24
CA ALA A 150 32.92 6.20 -7.39
C ALA A 150 33.62 6.37 -8.75
N GLN A 151 33.24 7.41 -9.48
CA GLN A 151 33.85 7.79 -10.77
C GLN A 151 34.89 8.89 -10.59
N THR A 152 34.69 9.74 -9.56
CA THR A 152 35.61 10.82 -9.18
C THR A 152 36.02 10.65 -7.71
N GLY A 153 37.03 11.38 -7.26
CA GLY A 153 37.24 11.66 -5.85
C GLY A 153 36.20 12.63 -5.31
N VAL A 154 36.22 12.92 -4.02
CA VAL A 154 35.48 14.06 -3.48
C VAL A 154 36.24 15.33 -3.88
N GLU A 155 35.55 16.18 -4.66
CA GLU A 155 36.13 17.41 -5.20
C GLU A 155 35.44 18.62 -4.54
N GLU A 156 36.23 19.59 -4.12
CA GLU A 156 35.71 20.91 -3.72
C GLU A 156 35.42 21.72 -4.98
N ILE A 157 34.14 22.02 -5.22
CA ILE A 157 33.68 22.67 -6.45
C ILE A 157 33.33 24.15 -6.25
N GLY A 158 33.36 24.66 -5.02
CA GLY A 158 33.07 26.06 -4.72
C GLY A 158 32.80 26.33 -3.25
N HIS A 159 32.32 27.54 -2.98
CA HIS A 159 31.93 28.01 -1.65
C HIS A 159 30.46 28.37 -1.61
N SER A 160 29.82 28.16 -0.46
CA SER A 160 28.40 28.52 -0.25
C SER A 160 28.12 28.68 1.24
N ASP A 161 27.25 29.64 1.57
CA ASP A 161 26.71 29.80 2.94
C ASP A 161 25.59 28.79 3.24
N GLN A 162 25.16 28.01 2.25
CA GLN A 162 24.18 26.94 2.43
C GLN A 162 24.78 25.77 3.21
N ARG A 163 23.92 24.96 3.79
CA ARG A 163 24.28 23.68 4.39
C ARG A 163 23.30 22.61 3.94
N GLY A 164 23.71 21.34 3.98
CA GLY A 164 22.87 20.21 3.67
C GLY A 164 23.46 19.27 2.64
N THR A 165 22.63 18.37 2.16
CA THR A 165 23.01 17.40 1.13
C THR A 165 22.05 17.49 -0.04
N LYS A 166 22.59 17.44 -1.25
CA LYS A 166 21.83 17.34 -2.49
C LYS A 166 22.26 16.07 -3.22
N GLN A 167 21.30 15.23 -3.56
CA GLN A 167 21.53 13.97 -4.25
C GLN A 167 20.67 13.90 -5.52
N PHE A 168 21.34 13.72 -6.65
CA PHE A 168 20.71 13.37 -7.91
C PHE A 168 21.01 11.91 -8.23
N PHE A 169 20.02 11.16 -8.72
CA PHE A 169 20.23 9.81 -9.21
C PHE A 169 19.32 9.46 -10.39
N GLN A 170 19.86 8.65 -11.31
CA GLN A 170 19.16 8.10 -12.45
C GLN A 170 19.09 6.58 -12.32
N PRO A 171 17.91 5.96 -12.18
CA PRO A 171 17.79 4.50 -12.06
C PRO A 171 18.41 3.75 -13.24
N ASP A 172 18.97 2.55 -12.98
CA ASP A 172 19.59 1.72 -14.00
C ASP A 172 18.53 0.95 -14.80
N ASP A 173 18.42 1.25 -16.08
CA ASP A 173 17.50 0.63 -17.05
C ASP A 173 17.76 -0.86 -17.27
N SER A 174 18.94 -1.36 -16.92
CA SER A 174 19.26 -2.80 -16.97
C SER A 174 18.67 -3.60 -15.80
N ILE A 175 18.14 -2.93 -14.77
CA ILE A 175 17.62 -3.55 -13.54
C ILE A 175 16.11 -3.38 -13.43
N PHE A 176 15.62 -2.14 -13.62
CA PHE A 176 14.21 -1.82 -13.45
C PHE A 176 13.40 -2.12 -14.71
N THR A 177 12.24 -2.73 -14.52
CA THR A 177 11.28 -3.02 -15.61
C THR A 177 10.42 -1.80 -15.95
N GLU A 178 10.37 -0.82 -15.05
CA GLU A 178 9.66 0.45 -15.19
C GLU A 178 10.57 1.57 -14.71
N LEU A 179 10.63 2.69 -15.47
CA LEU A 179 11.51 3.83 -15.18
C LEU A 179 10.74 5.14 -14.96
N VAL A 180 9.42 5.11 -15.09
CA VAL A 180 8.59 6.31 -14.97
C VAL A 180 8.06 6.47 -13.56
N TYR A 181 8.46 7.54 -12.87
CA TYR A 181 7.94 7.87 -11.55
C TYR A 181 6.50 8.37 -11.62
N ASN A 182 5.67 7.89 -10.70
CA ASN A 182 4.33 8.41 -10.50
C ASN A 182 4.36 9.56 -9.49
N TYR A 183 3.98 10.77 -9.95
CA TYR A 183 3.96 11.97 -9.12
C TYR A 183 3.05 11.82 -7.89
N ASP A 184 1.84 11.29 -8.10
CA ASP A 184 0.84 11.21 -7.02
C ASP A 184 1.26 10.21 -5.93
N THR A 185 1.95 9.13 -6.30
CA THR A 185 2.54 8.19 -5.34
C THR A 185 3.61 8.85 -4.47
N LEU A 186 4.50 9.66 -5.06
CA LEU A 186 5.49 10.42 -4.30
C LEU A 186 4.82 11.49 -3.44
N ALA A 187 3.87 12.25 -4.00
CA ALA A 187 3.12 13.29 -3.29
C ALA A 187 2.42 12.75 -2.03
N SER A 188 1.79 11.58 -2.15
CA SER A 188 1.13 10.92 -1.02
C SER A 188 2.10 10.57 0.11
N ARG A 189 3.26 10.03 -0.22
CA ARG A 189 4.29 9.68 0.78
C ARG A 189 4.90 10.92 1.44
N LEU A 190 5.19 11.97 0.67
CA LEU A 190 5.77 13.21 1.18
C LEU A 190 4.78 13.96 2.08
N ARG A 191 3.49 13.95 1.72
CA ARG A 191 2.41 14.49 2.56
C ARG A 191 2.31 13.73 3.89
N GLU A 192 2.35 12.41 3.88
CA GLU A 192 2.39 11.58 5.09
C GLU A 192 3.57 11.95 5.99
N LEU A 193 4.77 12.10 5.42
CA LEU A 193 5.97 12.49 6.16
C LEU A 193 5.86 13.89 6.78
N SER A 194 5.18 14.84 6.12
CA SER A 194 4.97 16.18 6.69
C SER A 194 4.06 16.15 7.91
N TYR A 195 3.06 15.27 7.95
CA TYR A 195 2.21 15.08 9.14
C TYR A 195 2.94 14.38 10.28
N LEU A 196 3.81 13.41 9.98
CA LEU A 196 4.57 12.66 10.98
C LEU A 196 5.71 13.48 11.58
N ASN A 197 6.13 14.57 10.92
CA ASN A 197 7.22 15.45 11.33
C ASN A 197 6.75 16.91 11.34
N LYS A 198 6.03 17.26 12.39
CA LYS A 198 5.48 18.59 12.59
C LYS A 198 6.53 19.70 12.34
N GLY A 199 6.16 20.71 11.56
CA GLY A 199 6.99 21.88 11.27
C GLY A 199 7.99 21.71 10.12
N ILE A 200 8.14 20.49 9.54
CA ILE A 200 8.95 20.30 8.34
C ILE A 200 8.21 20.80 7.09
N THR A 201 8.95 21.36 6.15
CA THR A 201 8.44 21.73 4.83
C THR A 201 9.06 20.83 3.76
N ILE A 202 8.23 20.12 2.99
CA ILE A 202 8.66 19.26 1.90
C ILE A 202 8.04 19.77 0.61
N THR A 203 8.85 20.03 -0.41
CA THR A 203 8.39 20.48 -1.74
C THR A 203 8.63 19.39 -2.76
N LEU A 204 7.60 19.04 -3.55
CA LEU A 204 7.71 18.13 -4.70
C LEU A 204 7.45 18.91 -5.99
N THR A 205 8.37 18.82 -6.94
CA THR A 205 8.26 19.43 -8.27
C THR A 205 8.39 18.37 -9.36
N ASP A 206 7.53 18.42 -10.36
CA ASP A 206 7.64 17.60 -11.58
C ASP A 206 8.12 18.46 -12.74
N GLU A 207 9.37 18.29 -13.14
CA GLU A 207 10.01 19.06 -14.21
C GLU A 207 9.88 18.38 -15.59
N ARG A 208 9.15 17.27 -15.68
CA ARG A 208 8.99 16.52 -16.94
C ARG A 208 8.07 17.23 -17.93
N GLU A 209 7.09 17.96 -17.43
CA GLU A 209 6.11 18.66 -18.24
C GLU A 209 5.92 20.08 -17.71
N THR A 210 5.97 21.05 -18.61
CA THR A 210 5.70 22.46 -18.29
C THR A 210 4.21 22.73 -18.42
N LEU A 211 3.62 23.37 -17.43
CA LEU A 211 2.22 23.81 -17.45
C LEU A 211 2.00 24.94 -18.47
N GLU A 212 0.74 25.24 -18.76
CA GLU A 212 0.35 26.29 -19.73
C GLU A 212 0.90 27.68 -19.39
N ASP A 213 1.14 27.95 -18.10
CA ASP A 213 1.70 29.22 -17.60
C ASP A 213 3.24 29.26 -17.59
N GLY A 214 3.89 28.18 -18.03
CA GLY A 214 5.35 28.06 -18.05
C GLY A 214 5.96 27.57 -16.73
N SER A 215 5.15 27.27 -15.70
CA SER A 215 5.61 26.69 -14.44
C SER A 215 5.63 25.15 -14.48
N PHE A 216 6.23 24.54 -13.47
CA PHE A 216 6.16 23.10 -13.23
C PHE A 216 5.07 22.76 -12.20
N ARG A 217 4.52 21.55 -12.29
CA ARG A 217 3.63 21.04 -11.25
C ARG A 217 4.39 20.94 -9.94
N THR A 218 4.01 21.76 -8.96
CA THR A 218 4.69 21.83 -7.65
C THR A 218 3.66 21.79 -6.52
N GLU A 219 3.93 20.97 -5.51
CA GLU A 219 3.15 20.92 -4.28
C GLU A 219 4.08 21.09 -3.07
N VAL A 220 3.60 21.83 -2.07
CA VAL A 220 4.30 22.05 -0.80
C VAL A 220 3.52 21.37 0.31
N PHE A 221 4.16 20.48 1.04
CA PHE A 221 3.62 19.73 2.17
C PHE A 221 4.20 20.29 3.46
N HIS A 222 3.33 20.79 4.33
CA HIS A 222 3.68 21.34 5.63
C HIS A 222 2.53 21.14 6.60
N SER A 223 2.83 20.82 7.86
CA SER A 223 1.83 20.64 8.90
C SER A 223 2.32 21.20 10.23
N GLU A 224 1.51 22.09 10.82
CA GLU A 224 1.70 22.61 12.17
C GLU A 224 0.96 21.78 13.22
N GLY A 225 -0.12 21.11 12.84
CA GLY A 225 -0.93 20.27 13.72
C GLY A 225 -0.48 18.81 13.80
N GLY A 226 0.43 18.37 12.92
CA GLY A 226 1.00 17.02 12.93
C GLY A 226 -0.06 15.93 12.82
N LEU A 227 -0.06 14.96 13.74
CA LEU A 227 -0.98 13.83 13.71
C LEU A 227 -2.47 14.22 13.81
N ARG A 228 -2.80 15.37 14.41
CA ARG A 228 -4.20 15.87 14.44
C ARG A 228 -4.70 16.18 13.04
N GLU A 229 -3.88 16.88 12.25
CA GLU A 229 -4.19 17.17 10.84
C GLU A 229 -4.18 15.91 10.00
N PHE A 230 -3.29 14.96 10.32
CA PHE A 230 -3.23 13.69 9.62
C PHE A 230 -4.53 12.88 9.80
N VAL A 231 -5.04 12.73 11.02
CA VAL A 231 -6.34 12.08 11.27
C VAL A 231 -7.47 12.81 10.56
N ALA A 232 -7.48 14.15 10.58
CA ALA A 232 -8.48 14.93 9.87
C ALA A 232 -8.39 14.73 8.34
N TYR A 233 -7.20 14.64 7.78
CA TYR A 233 -6.96 14.34 6.37
C TYR A 233 -7.48 12.94 5.98
N ILE A 234 -7.13 11.92 6.78
CA ILE A 234 -7.59 10.54 6.56
C ILE A 234 -9.12 10.45 6.64
N ASP A 235 -9.71 11.19 7.57
CA ASP A 235 -11.17 11.19 7.84
C ASP A 235 -11.96 12.11 6.89
N GLY A 236 -11.28 12.90 6.06
CA GLY A 236 -11.86 13.99 5.29
C GLY A 236 -13.08 13.65 4.44
N ASN A 237 -13.28 12.36 4.12
CA ASN A 237 -14.43 11.85 3.36
C ASN A 237 -15.47 11.12 4.23
N ARG A 238 -15.37 11.23 5.57
CA ARG A 238 -16.27 10.58 6.53
C ARG A 238 -16.91 11.61 7.45
N GLU A 239 -18.18 11.42 7.75
CA GLU A 239 -18.87 12.24 8.73
C GLU A 239 -18.37 11.90 10.14
N SER A 240 -17.72 12.87 10.79
CA SER A 240 -17.27 12.73 12.17
C SER A 240 -18.45 12.80 13.15
N ILE A 241 -18.43 11.97 14.17
CA ILE A 241 -19.37 12.06 15.30
C ILE A 241 -18.81 12.90 16.46
N MET A 242 -17.58 13.40 16.32
CA MET A 242 -16.87 14.19 17.31
C MET A 242 -16.47 15.54 16.73
N GLU A 243 -16.44 16.57 17.56
CA GLU A 243 -15.99 17.90 17.15
C GLU A 243 -14.47 17.94 17.01
N ASN A 244 -13.75 17.37 17.97
CA ASN A 244 -12.31 17.45 18.06
C ASN A 244 -11.63 16.08 17.82
N VAL A 245 -10.37 16.13 17.36
CA VAL A 245 -9.48 14.97 17.32
C VAL A 245 -8.90 14.79 18.74
N ILE A 246 -9.02 13.59 19.29
CA ILE A 246 -8.35 13.21 20.54
C ILE A 246 -6.87 13.06 20.23
N PHE A 247 -6.03 13.84 20.92
CA PHE A 247 -4.58 13.77 20.76
C PHE A 247 -3.93 13.44 22.10
N MET A 248 -3.03 12.49 22.07
CA MET A 248 -2.30 11.97 23.20
C MET A 248 -0.81 11.97 22.88
N GLU A 249 -0.01 12.61 23.71
CA GLU A 249 1.43 12.71 23.56
C GLU A 249 2.10 12.49 24.92
N GLY A 250 3.14 11.67 24.94
CA GLY A 250 3.89 11.40 26.15
C GLY A 250 5.16 10.61 25.89
N GLU A 251 5.99 10.49 26.91
CA GLU A 251 7.23 9.71 26.85
C GLU A 251 7.28 8.76 28.05
N ARG A 252 7.67 7.52 27.81
CA ARG A 252 7.87 6.53 28.85
C ARG A 252 8.95 5.55 28.47
N ASP A 253 9.85 5.28 29.40
CA ASP A 253 10.98 4.36 29.19
C ASP A 253 11.82 4.78 27.96
N ASP A 254 12.04 6.11 27.80
CA ASP A 254 12.71 6.75 26.67
C ASP A 254 12.03 6.49 25.31
N ILE A 255 10.74 6.17 25.31
CA ILE A 255 9.92 5.95 24.11
C ILE A 255 8.89 7.08 24.00
N PRO A 256 9.10 8.08 23.14
CA PRO A 256 8.08 9.05 22.76
C PRO A 256 6.93 8.36 22.01
N VAL A 257 5.71 8.66 22.41
CA VAL A 257 4.47 8.14 21.85
C VAL A 257 3.54 9.30 21.53
N GLU A 258 3.10 9.36 20.29
CA GLU A 258 2.06 10.26 19.83
C GLU A 258 0.91 9.46 19.24
N VAL A 259 -0.31 9.77 19.64
CA VAL A 259 -1.52 9.16 19.11
C VAL A 259 -2.55 10.24 18.84
N ALA A 260 -3.09 10.24 17.63
CA ALA A 260 -4.28 11.02 17.29
C ALA A 260 -5.41 10.07 16.90
N MET A 261 -6.64 10.31 17.34
CA MET A 261 -7.78 9.47 17.00
C MET A 261 -9.09 10.25 16.94
N ARG A 262 -10.04 9.74 16.15
CA ARG A 262 -11.38 10.30 15.97
C ARG A 262 -12.37 9.20 15.64
N TYR A 263 -13.61 9.35 16.10
CA TYR A 263 -14.71 8.47 15.70
C TYR A 263 -15.59 9.12 14.63
N ASN A 264 -16.06 8.30 13.69
CA ASN A 264 -16.91 8.69 12.58
C ASN A 264 -18.11 7.74 12.42
N THR A 265 -18.98 8.03 11.47
CA THR A 265 -20.20 7.24 11.22
C THR A 265 -19.93 5.91 10.52
N SER A 266 -18.72 5.64 10.01
CA SER A 266 -18.39 4.41 9.28
C SER A 266 -18.45 3.16 10.18
N PHE A 267 -18.41 1.99 9.54
CA PHE A 267 -18.43 0.68 10.20
C PHE A 267 -17.05 0.00 10.20
N THR A 268 -16.06 0.66 9.65
CA THR A 268 -14.69 0.13 9.50
C THR A 268 -13.74 0.72 10.51
N GLU A 269 -12.73 -0.06 10.91
CA GLU A 269 -11.56 0.38 11.65
C GLU A 269 -10.52 0.90 10.67
N ASN A 270 -9.94 2.06 10.92
CA ASN A 270 -8.92 2.68 10.10
C ASN A 270 -7.71 3.08 10.98
N LEU A 271 -6.80 2.14 11.19
CA LEU A 271 -5.63 2.32 12.06
C LEU A 271 -4.35 2.35 11.24
N HIS A 272 -3.58 3.41 11.42
CA HIS A 272 -2.26 3.58 10.83
C HIS A 272 -1.20 3.65 11.93
N SER A 273 -0.15 2.86 11.79
CA SER A 273 0.89 2.79 12.82
C SER A 273 2.29 2.99 12.24
N TYR A 274 3.10 3.76 12.96
CA TYR A 274 4.41 4.21 12.52
C TYR A 274 5.45 4.03 13.61
N VAL A 275 6.65 3.64 13.20
CA VAL A 275 7.83 3.55 14.06
C VAL A 275 8.96 4.31 13.36
N ASN A 276 9.46 5.38 13.98
CA ASN A 276 10.50 6.23 13.37
C ASN A 276 10.12 6.67 11.93
N ASN A 277 8.86 7.07 11.74
CA ASN A 277 8.26 7.45 10.45
C ASN A 277 8.07 6.30 9.43
N ILE A 278 8.44 5.07 9.76
CA ILE A 278 8.23 3.90 8.91
C ILE A 278 6.81 3.38 9.14
N ASN A 279 6.05 3.19 8.07
CA ASN A 279 4.71 2.61 8.13
C ASN A 279 4.79 1.11 8.43
N THR A 280 4.26 0.72 9.58
CA THR A 280 4.18 -0.68 10.01
C THR A 280 2.79 -1.25 9.71
N HIS A 281 2.52 -1.52 8.44
CA HIS A 281 1.18 -1.91 7.99
C HIS A 281 0.71 -3.27 8.56
N GLU A 282 1.61 -4.15 8.96
CA GLU A 282 1.29 -5.38 9.72
C GLU A 282 1.19 -5.13 11.24
N GLY A 283 1.34 -3.86 11.67
CA GLY A 283 1.24 -3.48 13.08
C GLY A 283 2.47 -3.83 13.90
N GLY A 284 2.24 -4.45 15.04
CA GLY A 284 3.28 -4.84 15.99
C GLY A 284 2.93 -4.46 17.43
N THR A 285 3.93 -4.46 18.30
CA THR A 285 3.76 -4.29 19.74
C THR A 285 3.15 -2.94 20.15
N HIS A 286 3.47 -1.85 19.43
CA HIS A 286 2.89 -0.51 19.65
C HIS A 286 1.39 -0.49 19.36
N LEU A 287 0.96 -1.09 18.24
CA LEU A 287 -0.46 -1.19 17.89
C LEU A 287 -1.22 -2.10 18.87
N ALA A 288 -0.60 -3.21 19.30
CA ALA A 288 -1.17 -4.09 20.33
C ALA A 288 -1.35 -3.37 21.68
N GLY A 289 -0.37 -2.52 22.07
CA GLY A 289 -0.45 -1.67 23.25
C GLY A 289 -1.61 -0.67 23.17
N PHE A 290 -1.76 0.02 22.02
CA PHE A 290 -2.86 0.94 21.76
C PHE A 290 -4.23 0.24 21.85
N ARG A 291 -4.42 -0.88 21.14
CA ARG A 291 -5.70 -1.62 21.14
C ARG A 291 -6.09 -2.09 22.54
N ARG A 292 -5.12 -2.52 23.34
CA ARG A 292 -5.34 -2.95 24.73
C ARG A 292 -5.76 -1.77 25.60
N ALA A 293 -5.04 -0.65 25.56
CA ALA A 293 -5.35 0.55 26.32
C ALA A 293 -6.73 1.11 25.96
N LEU A 294 -7.01 1.26 24.67
CA LEU A 294 -8.30 1.72 24.16
C LEU A 294 -9.46 0.88 24.71
N THR A 295 -9.35 -0.43 24.52
CA THR A 295 -10.41 -1.37 24.95
C THR A 295 -10.61 -1.33 26.45
N ARG A 296 -9.54 -1.37 27.24
CA ARG A 296 -9.60 -1.35 28.70
C ARG A 296 -10.22 -0.05 29.23
N THR A 297 -9.77 1.09 28.72
CA THR A 297 -10.18 2.40 29.22
C THR A 297 -11.64 2.69 28.84
N LEU A 298 -12.03 2.50 27.58
CA LEU A 298 -13.41 2.73 27.16
C LEU A 298 -14.39 1.74 27.77
N LYS A 299 -13.99 0.47 27.97
CA LYS A 299 -14.82 -0.52 28.63
C LYS A 299 -15.08 -0.13 30.10
N LYS A 300 -14.03 0.25 30.83
CA LYS A 300 -14.19 0.73 32.21
C LYS A 300 -15.15 1.93 32.28
N TYR A 301 -14.96 2.91 31.43
CA TYR A 301 -15.81 4.10 31.39
C TYR A 301 -17.27 3.77 31.03
N ALA A 302 -17.49 2.90 30.05
CA ALA A 302 -18.84 2.44 29.69
C ALA A 302 -19.52 1.66 30.82
N ASP A 303 -18.78 0.82 31.55
CA ASP A 303 -19.28 0.05 32.68
C ASP A 303 -19.63 0.96 33.87
N ASP A 304 -18.79 1.98 34.15
CA ASP A 304 -19.03 2.98 35.20
C ASP A 304 -20.31 3.80 34.92
N LEU A 305 -20.63 4.07 33.64
CA LEU A 305 -21.89 4.69 33.21
C LEU A 305 -23.09 3.73 33.25
N GLY A 306 -22.87 2.42 33.39
CA GLY A 306 -23.89 1.39 33.40
C GLY A 306 -24.67 1.27 32.07
N ILE A 307 -24.10 1.75 30.94
CA ILE A 307 -24.77 1.77 29.65
C ILE A 307 -24.92 0.36 29.05
N PRO A 308 -23.87 -0.49 29.00
CA PRO A 308 -23.98 -1.84 28.44
C PRO A 308 -25.03 -2.69 29.17
N GLN A 309 -25.13 -2.54 30.47
CA GLN A 309 -26.08 -3.28 31.32
C GLN A 309 -27.54 -2.84 31.04
N LYS A 310 -27.78 -1.52 30.89
CA LYS A 310 -29.09 -0.99 30.54
C LYS A 310 -29.54 -1.44 29.14
N GLU A 311 -28.61 -1.47 28.20
CA GLU A 311 -28.85 -1.86 26.82
C GLU A 311 -28.83 -3.38 26.60
N LYS A 312 -28.47 -4.18 27.64
CA LYS A 312 -28.38 -5.64 27.60
C LYS A 312 -27.50 -6.17 26.46
N VAL A 313 -26.37 -5.53 26.22
CA VAL A 313 -25.38 -5.92 25.20
C VAL A 313 -24.05 -6.29 25.84
N GLU A 314 -23.43 -7.33 25.31
CA GLU A 314 -22.06 -7.69 25.62
C GLU A 314 -21.14 -6.99 24.63
N VAL A 315 -20.25 -6.12 25.13
CA VAL A 315 -19.31 -5.34 24.34
C VAL A 315 -17.96 -6.07 24.28
N THR A 316 -17.38 -6.18 23.10
CA THR A 316 -16.07 -6.78 22.84
C THR A 316 -15.06 -5.72 22.39
N GLY A 317 -13.76 -6.07 22.35
CA GLY A 317 -12.70 -5.18 21.90
C GLY A 317 -12.93 -4.60 20.50
N ASP A 318 -13.54 -5.38 19.63
CA ASP A 318 -13.82 -4.98 18.24
C ASP A 318 -14.87 -3.87 18.14
N ASP A 319 -15.85 -3.87 19.03
CA ASP A 319 -16.91 -2.86 19.04
C ASP A 319 -16.35 -1.47 19.39
N PHE A 320 -15.25 -1.40 20.15
CA PHE A 320 -14.55 -0.13 20.47
C PHE A 320 -13.77 0.44 19.28
N ARG A 321 -13.54 -0.35 18.22
CA ARG A 321 -12.76 0.06 17.05
C ARG A 321 -13.62 0.33 15.82
N GLU A 322 -14.92 0.03 15.86
CA GLU A 322 -15.83 0.33 14.76
C GLU A 322 -16.02 1.85 14.60
N GLY A 323 -15.75 2.36 13.41
CA GLY A 323 -15.79 3.79 13.11
C GLY A 323 -14.64 4.60 13.70
N LEU A 324 -13.56 3.93 14.14
CA LEU A 324 -12.36 4.59 14.66
C LEU A 324 -11.35 4.83 13.54
N THR A 325 -10.94 6.08 13.37
CA THR A 325 -9.71 6.45 12.65
C THR A 325 -8.66 6.84 13.67
N ALA A 326 -7.47 6.23 13.62
CA ALA A 326 -6.36 6.57 14.50
C ALA A 326 -5.00 6.43 13.83
N VAL A 327 -4.08 7.30 14.21
CA VAL A 327 -2.67 7.27 13.84
C VAL A 327 -1.85 7.13 15.11
N ILE A 328 -0.97 6.13 15.15
CA ILE A 328 -0.06 5.84 16.25
C ILE A 328 1.38 6.02 15.74
N SER A 329 2.13 6.92 16.34
CA SER A 329 3.55 7.15 16.04
C SER A 329 4.38 6.95 17.30
N VAL A 330 5.40 6.10 17.20
CA VAL A 330 6.37 5.88 18.28
C VAL A 330 7.79 6.13 17.78
N LYS A 331 8.63 6.66 18.65
CA LYS A 331 10.06 6.87 18.39
C LYS A 331 10.83 5.85 19.25
N VAL A 332 11.57 4.95 18.59
CA VAL A 332 12.30 3.86 19.24
C VAL A 332 13.77 3.95 18.84
N MET A 333 14.68 3.93 19.82
CA MET A 333 16.12 4.03 19.54
C MET A 333 16.67 2.81 18.79
N GLU A 334 16.24 1.62 19.17
CA GLU A 334 16.66 0.35 18.57
C GLU A 334 15.43 -0.49 18.16
N PRO A 335 14.72 -0.12 17.09
CA PRO A 335 13.55 -0.88 16.68
C PRO A 335 13.93 -2.23 16.08
N GLN A 336 13.25 -3.26 16.54
CA GLN A 336 13.39 -4.63 16.05
C GLN A 336 12.18 -4.95 15.16
N PHE A 337 12.41 -5.10 13.88
CA PHE A 337 11.35 -5.42 12.93
C PHE A 337 11.38 -6.90 12.54
N GLU A 338 10.21 -7.46 12.25
CA GLU A 338 10.09 -8.75 11.61
C GLU A 338 10.42 -8.60 10.12
N GLY A 339 11.68 -8.84 9.73
CA GLY A 339 12.16 -8.79 8.35
C GLY A 339 12.68 -7.43 7.86
N GLN A 340 13.29 -7.44 6.67
CA GLN A 340 13.95 -6.28 6.06
C GLN A 340 12.97 -5.19 5.62
N THR A 341 11.75 -5.54 5.28
CA THR A 341 10.70 -4.61 4.83
C THR A 341 10.11 -3.76 5.96
N LYS A 342 10.50 -4.02 7.21
CA LYS A 342 10.14 -3.25 8.42
C LYS A 342 8.62 -3.11 8.64
N THR A 343 7.85 -4.11 8.23
CA THR A 343 6.37 -4.06 8.22
C THR A 343 5.73 -4.23 9.59
N LYS A 344 6.44 -4.86 10.54
CA LYS A 344 5.92 -5.18 11.88
C LYS A 344 6.97 -4.98 12.97
N LEU A 345 6.61 -4.27 14.05
CA LEU A 345 7.50 -4.03 15.21
C LEU A 345 7.43 -5.18 16.21
N GLY A 346 8.62 -5.66 16.64
CA GLY A 346 8.78 -6.77 17.60
C GLY A 346 9.09 -6.36 19.04
N ASN A 347 9.55 -5.14 19.30
CA ASN A 347 9.99 -4.66 20.62
C ASN A 347 8.91 -4.80 21.70
N SER A 348 9.06 -5.71 22.65
CA SER A 348 8.04 -5.99 23.67
C SER A 348 7.77 -4.84 24.64
N GLU A 349 8.80 -4.05 24.98
CA GLU A 349 8.75 -2.90 25.90
C GLU A 349 7.85 -1.77 25.36
N VAL A 350 7.81 -1.58 24.05
CA VAL A 350 7.00 -0.53 23.40
C VAL A 350 5.50 -0.73 23.70
N SER A 351 5.04 -1.98 23.75
CA SER A 351 3.65 -2.29 24.05
C SER A 351 3.21 -1.76 25.44
N GLY A 352 4.11 -1.87 26.43
CA GLY A 352 3.86 -1.37 27.79
C GLY A 352 3.85 0.17 27.88
N ALA A 353 4.76 0.83 27.16
CA ALA A 353 4.84 2.28 27.13
C ALA A 353 3.57 2.88 26.50
N VAL A 354 3.17 2.40 25.32
CA VAL A 354 1.95 2.85 24.62
C VAL A 354 0.70 2.56 25.46
N ASP A 355 0.57 1.36 26.05
CA ASP A 355 -0.59 0.98 26.87
C ASP A 355 -0.80 1.94 28.05
N LYS A 356 0.26 2.36 28.72
CA LYS A 356 0.18 3.26 29.87
C LYS A 356 -0.13 4.70 29.45
N ILE A 357 0.60 5.26 28.48
CA ILE A 357 0.40 6.64 28.02
C ILE A 357 -1.02 6.82 27.47
N VAL A 358 -1.45 5.94 26.58
CA VAL A 358 -2.79 5.99 26.00
C VAL A 358 -3.86 5.79 27.07
N GLY A 359 -3.67 4.84 27.98
CA GLY A 359 -4.63 4.58 29.07
C GLY A 359 -4.81 5.78 30.00
N GLU A 360 -3.74 6.43 30.41
CA GLU A 360 -3.76 7.62 31.27
C GLU A 360 -4.41 8.80 30.56
N MET A 361 -3.94 9.15 29.36
CA MET A 361 -4.41 10.32 28.65
C MET A 361 -5.84 10.19 28.14
N LEU A 362 -6.23 8.99 27.67
CA LEU A 362 -7.60 8.74 27.27
C LEU A 362 -8.56 8.81 28.47
N THR A 363 -8.15 8.32 29.65
CA THR A 363 -8.95 8.47 30.87
C THR A 363 -9.20 9.93 31.18
N ASN A 364 -8.15 10.76 31.18
CA ASN A 364 -8.27 12.20 31.41
C ASN A 364 -9.22 12.85 30.39
N PHE A 365 -9.04 12.54 29.10
CA PHE A 365 -9.92 13.07 28.06
C PHE A 365 -11.39 12.73 28.30
N LEU A 366 -11.71 11.48 28.63
CA LEU A 366 -13.09 11.03 28.87
C LEU A 366 -13.72 11.71 30.08
N GLU A 367 -12.93 11.96 31.14
CA GLU A 367 -13.37 12.68 32.35
C GLU A 367 -13.60 14.17 32.08
N GLU A 368 -12.72 14.79 31.28
CA GLU A 368 -12.80 16.21 30.91
C GLU A 368 -13.91 16.50 29.88
N ASN A 369 -14.24 15.51 29.02
CA ASN A 369 -15.18 15.66 27.90
C ASN A 369 -16.35 14.66 27.97
N PRO A 370 -17.21 14.72 29.00
CA PRO A 370 -18.24 13.71 29.24
C PRO A 370 -19.29 13.61 28.12
N ASN A 371 -19.53 14.69 27.37
CA ASN A 371 -20.47 14.66 26.24
C ASN A 371 -19.90 13.84 25.08
N GLU A 372 -18.64 14.07 24.68
CA GLU A 372 -17.97 13.32 23.62
C GLU A 372 -17.78 11.85 24.04
N ALA A 373 -17.38 11.61 25.29
CA ALA A 373 -17.27 10.28 25.85
C ALA A 373 -18.59 9.48 25.76
N LYS A 374 -19.72 10.14 26.04
CA LYS A 374 -21.06 9.52 25.89
C LYS A 374 -21.37 9.16 24.43
N ILE A 375 -21.03 10.03 23.48
CA ILE A 375 -21.21 9.78 22.05
C ILE A 375 -20.40 8.57 21.61
N ILE A 376 -19.12 8.49 22.03
CA ILE A 376 -18.24 7.32 21.77
C ILE A 376 -18.88 6.05 22.31
N VAL A 377 -19.33 6.04 23.57
CA VAL A 377 -19.95 4.84 24.18
C VAL A 377 -21.23 4.45 23.46
N GLN A 378 -22.04 5.42 23.02
CA GLN A 378 -23.24 5.13 22.22
C GLN A 378 -22.91 4.47 20.88
N LYS A 379 -21.85 4.93 20.18
CA LYS A 379 -21.35 4.30 18.95
C LYS A 379 -20.92 2.86 19.21
N VAL A 380 -20.17 2.61 20.28
CA VAL A 380 -19.73 1.27 20.70
C VAL A 380 -20.91 0.33 20.98
N VAL A 381 -21.95 0.81 21.67
CA VAL A 381 -23.16 0.03 21.92
C VAL A 381 -23.91 -0.29 20.62
N LEU A 382 -23.96 0.64 19.69
CA LEU A 382 -24.55 0.41 18.37
C LEU A 382 -23.78 -0.68 17.60
N ALA A 383 -22.45 -0.62 17.61
CA ALA A 383 -21.58 -1.64 17.03
C ALA A 383 -21.82 -3.02 17.65
N ALA A 384 -21.88 -3.11 18.99
CA ALA A 384 -22.16 -4.35 19.71
C ALA A 384 -23.54 -4.95 19.34
N LYS A 385 -24.58 -4.11 19.22
CA LYS A 385 -25.91 -4.54 18.75
C LYS A 385 -25.86 -5.09 17.33
N ALA A 386 -25.18 -4.38 16.43
CA ALA A 386 -25.02 -4.80 15.03
C ALA A 386 -24.28 -6.15 14.95
N ARG A 387 -23.19 -6.32 15.70
CA ARG A 387 -22.43 -7.59 15.79
C ARG A 387 -23.29 -8.73 16.33
N GLN A 388 -24.05 -8.51 17.41
CA GLN A 388 -24.94 -9.54 17.96
C GLN A 388 -26.05 -9.93 16.98
N ALA A 389 -26.61 -8.98 16.25
CA ALA A 389 -27.58 -9.26 15.19
C ALA A 389 -26.96 -10.10 14.06
N ALA A 390 -25.74 -9.76 13.61
CA ALA A 390 -25.00 -10.52 12.61
C ALA A 390 -24.71 -11.95 13.09
N LYS A 391 -24.30 -12.13 14.36
CA LYS A 391 -24.06 -13.46 14.94
C LYS A 391 -25.34 -14.30 14.96
N LYS A 392 -26.47 -13.74 15.39
CA LYS A 392 -27.77 -14.45 15.39
C LYS A 392 -28.20 -14.85 13.98
N ALA A 393 -28.02 -13.96 12.98
CA ALA A 393 -28.33 -14.26 11.60
C ALA A 393 -27.48 -15.45 11.09
N ARG A 394 -26.17 -15.42 11.37
CA ARG A 394 -25.25 -16.51 11.01
C ARG A 394 -25.64 -17.85 11.65
N GLU A 395 -25.96 -17.87 12.95
CA GLU A 395 -26.40 -19.08 13.67
C GLU A 395 -27.73 -19.63 13.11
N MET A 396 -28.68 -18.78 12.73
CA MET A 396 -29.93 -19.23 12.11
C MET A 396 -29.70 -19.88 10.74
N VAL A 397 -28.74 -19.38 9.94
CA VAL A 397 -28.37 -19.99 8.65
C VAL A 397 -27.69 -21.35 8.88
N GLN A 398 -26.77 -21.45 9.86
CA GLN A 398 -26.13 -22.72 10.21
C GLN A 398 -27.11 -23.78 10.72
N ARG A 399 -28.10 -23.39 11.52
CA ARG A 399 -29.15 -24.31 12.03
C ARG A 399 -30.14 -24.78 10.96
N LYS A 400 -30.31 -24.03 9.86
CA LYS A 400 -31.19 -24.42 8.75
C LYS A 400 -30.56 -25.47 7.81
N SER A 401 -29.30 -25.86 8.03
CA SER A 401 -28.62 -26.90 7.26
C SER A 401 -28.09 -28.04 8.14
N PRO A 402 -28.94 -28.79 8.87
CA PRO A 402 -28.47 -29.91 9.70
C PRO A 402 -28.02 -31.14 8.89
N MET A 403 -28.24 -31.17 7.55
CA MET A 403 -27.83 -32.26 6.65
C MET A 403 -27.09 -31.81 5.38
N GLY A 404 -26.77 -30.54 5.26
CA GLY A 404 -25.91 -30.05 4.18
C GLY A 404 -24.46 -30.04 4.65
N GLY A 405 -23.66 -31.01 4.23
CA GLY A 405 -22.23 -30.94 4.35
C GLY A 405 -21.73 -29.61 3.85
N SER A 406 -20.55 -29.19 4.29
CA SER A 406 -19.81 -28.00 3.82
C SER A 406 -19.53 -28.08 2.30
N GLY A 407 -20.60 -28.03 1.51
CA GLY A 407 -20.55 -28.07 0.05
C GLY A 407 -20.07 -26.74 -0.50
N LEU A 408 -19.21 -26.81 -1.48
CA LEU A 408 -18.82 -25.66 -2.29
C LEU A 408 -20.08 -25.00 -2.91
N PRO A 409 -20.03 -23.68 -3.21
CA PRO A 409 -21.17 -23.01 -3.85
C PRO A 409 -21.62 -23.75 -5.09
N GLY A 410 -22.92 -23.97 -5.28
CA GLY A 410 -23.43 -24.72 -6.42
C GLY A 410 -23.09 -24.11 -7.79
N LYS A 411 -22.74 -22.83 -7.80
CA LYS A 411 -22.28 -22.11 -9.00
C LYS A 411 -20.78 -22.29 -9.28
N LEU A 412 -19.98 -22.70 -8.30
CA LEU A 412 -18.54 -22.86 -8.48
C LEU A 412 -18.26 -24.04 -9.42
N SER A 413 -17.58 -23.76 -10.50
CA SER A 413 -16.96 -24.78 -11.34
C SER A 413 -15.51 -24.95 -10.89
N ASP A 414 -15.29 -25.85 -9.92
CA ASP A 414 -13.99 -26.08 -9.29
C ASP A 414 -12.96 -26.72 -10.21
N CYS A 415 -11.67 -26.63 -9.85
CA CYS A 415 -10.55 -27.33 -10.50
C CYS A 415 -10.23 -28.64 -9.81
N SER A 416 -9.45 -29.49 -10.50
CA SER A 416 -9.07 -30.82 -10.00
C SER A 416 -7.86 -30.79 -9.06
N SER A 417 -6.92 -29.86 -9.28
CA SER A 417 -5.75 -29.67 -8.39
C SER A 417 -6.19 -29.30 -6.99
N LYS A 418 -5.45 -29.79 -5.99
CA LYS A 418 -5.62 -29.47 -4.56
C LYS A 418 -4.49 -28.62 -4.03
N ASP A 419 -3.49 -28.33 -4.86
CA ASP A 419 -2.40 -27.42 -4.50
C ASP A 419 -2.84 -25.96 -4.73
N PRO A 420 -2.94 -25.16 -3.68
CA PRO A 420 -3.30 -23.75 -3.83
C PRO A 420 -2.32 -22.94 -4.69
N ALA A 421 -1.04 -23.31 -4.68
CA ALA A 421 0.00 -22.62 -5.45
C ALA A 421 -0.15 -22.81 -6.97
N GLU A 422 -0.68 -23.94 -7.39
CA GLU A 422 -0.98 -24.23 -8.79
C GLU A 422 -2.37 -23.75 -9.20
N SER A 423 -3.30 -23.63 -8.24
CA SER A 423 -4.71 -23.40 -8.50
C SER A 423 -5.04 -21.91 -8.58
N GLU A 424 -5.93 -21.57 -9.51
CA GLU A 424 -6.44 -20.22 -9.68
C GLU A 424 -7.97 -20.21 -9.83
N ILE A 425 -8.60 -19.11 -9.36
CA ILE A 425 -10.05 -18.91 -9.49
C ILE A 425 -10.33 -17.61 -10.24
N PHE A 426 -11.26 -17.65 -11.18
CA PHE A 426 -11.78 -16.49 -11.87
C PHE A 426 -13.14 -16.11 -11.30
N LEU A 427 -13.26 -14.89 -10.80
CA LEU A 427 -14.52 -14.25 -10.41
C LEU A 427 -15.06 -13.56 -11.66
N VAL A 428 -16.11 -14.14 -12.26
CA VAL A 428 -16.58 -13.75 -13.59
C VAL A 428 -17.91 -13.03 -13.50
N GLU A 429 -18.07 -11.93 -14.22
CA GLU A 429 -19.32 -11.20 -14.31
C GLU A 429 -20.38 -12.00 -15.08
N GLY A 430 -21.45 -12.36 -14.38
CA GLY A 430 -22.63 -12.98 -14.95
C GLY A 430 -22.51 -14.46 -15.33
N ASP A 431 -23.66 -15.10 -15.51
CA ASP A 431 -23.75 -16.53 -15.83
C ASP A 431 -23.35 -16.81 -17.31
N SER A 432 -23.52 -15.84 -18.22
CA SER A 432 -23.17 -15.98 -19.64
C SER A 432 -21.67 -16.10 -19.84
N ALA A 433 -20.91 -15.10 -19.38
CA ALA A 433 -19.44 -15.13 -19.46
C ALA A 433 -18.86 -16.26 -18.60
N GLY A 434 -19.48 -16.56 -17.44
CA GLY A 434 -19.14 -17.72 -16.61
C GLY A 434 -19.30 -19.05 -17.34
N GLY A 435 -20.33 -19.19 -18.18
CA GLY A 435 -20.56 -20.38 -19.02
C GLY A 435 -19.48 -20.56 -20.08
N THR A 436 -19.11 -19.47 -20.77
CA THR A 436 -18.02 -19.48 -21.77
C THR A 436 -16.67 -19.79 -21.11
N ALA A 437 -16.37 -19.13 -19.97
CA ALA A 437 -15.13 -19.37 -19.22
C ALA A 437 -15.03 -20.83 -18.71
N LYS A 438 -16.14 -21.39 -18.22
CA LYS A 438 -16.22 -22.81 -17.80
C LYS A 438 -15.90 -23.78 -18.93
N GLN A 439 -16.28 -23.46 -20.16
CA GLN A 439 -15.99 -24.31 -21.33
C GLN A 439 -14.53 -24.14 -21.79
N GLY A 440 -14.02 -22.88 -21.79
CA GLY A 440 -12.69 -22.56 -22.30
C GLY A 440 -11.54 -22.84 -21.32
N ARG A 441 -11.79 -23.01 -20.03
CA ARG A 441 -10.75 -23.14 -18.99
C ARG A 441 -9.97 -24.45 -19.02
N ASP A 442 -8.79 -24.48 -18.45
CA ASP A 442 -8.13 -25.70 -18.03
C ASP A 442 -8.75 -26.21 -16.71
N ARG A 443 -9.42 -27.37 -16.77
CA ARG A 443 -10.12 -27.96 -15.63
C ARG A 443 -9.18 -28.48 -14.54
N PHE A 444 -7.91 -28.64 -14.85
CA PHE A 444 -6.96 -29.15 -13.87
C PHE A 444 -6.67 -28.10 -12.78
N PHE A 445 -6.35 -26.86 -13.15
CA PHE A 445 -5.92 -25.83 -12.20
C PHE A 445 -6.79 -24.57 -12.17
N GLN A 446 -7.76 -24.39 -13.10
CA GLN A 446 -8.62 -23.20 -13.15
C GLN A 446 -10.03 -23.49 -12.64
N ALA A 447 -10.49 -22.68 -11.69
CA ALA A 447 -11.86 -22.65 -11.19
C ALA A 447 -12.59 -21.41 -11.69
N ILE A 448 -13.91 -21.49 -11.89
CA ILE A 448 -14.77 -20.37 -12.32
C ILE A 448 -15.89 -20.19 -11.30
N LEU A 449 -16.05 -18.98 -10.79
CA LEU A 449 -17.15 -18.55 -9.95
C LEU A 449 -17.89 -17.39 -10.63
N PRO A 450 -19.04 -17.60 -11.27
CA PRO A 450 -19.84 -16.52 -11.80
C PRO A 450 -20.54 -15.76 -10.66
N LEU A 451 -20.47 -14.42 -10.72
CA LEU A 451 -21.15 -13.51 -9.80
C LEU A 451 -22.40 -12.94 -10.47
N ARG A 452 -23.51 -12.85 -9.75
CA ARG A 452 -24.76 -12.32 -10.28
C ARG A 452 -24.79 -10.79 -10.20
N GLY A 453 -24.28 -10.12 -11.22
CA GLY A 453 -24.33 -8.67 -11.34
C GLY A 453 -23.52 -7.95 -10.25
N LYS A 454 -23.98 -6.74 -9.88
CA LYS A 454 -23.30 -5.89 -8.89
C LYS A 454 -23.42 -6.50 -7.49
N ILE A 455 -22.28 -6.83 -6.89
CA ILE A 455 -22.25 -7.28 -5.49
C ILE A 455 -22.59 -6.12 -4.55
N LEU A 456 -22.87 -6.44 -3.28
CA LEU A 456 -23.16 -5.44 -2.26
C LEU A 456 -21.99 -4.45 -2.10
N ASN A 457 -22.30 -3.14 -2.11
CA ASN A 457 -21.32 -2.13 -1.73
C ASN A 457 -21.06 -2.20 -0.22
N VAL A 458 -19.94 -2.79 0.14
CA VAL A 458 -19.59 -3.05 1.55
C VAL A 458 -19.15 -1.78 2.30
N GLU A 459 -18.75 -0.73 1.58
CA GLU A 459 -18.40 0.56 2.19
C GLU A 459 -19.61 1.22 2.90
N LYS A 460 -20.82 1.04 2.33
CA LYS A 460 -22.08 1.60 2.85
C LYS A 460 -22.89 0.63 3.71
N SER A 461 -22.40 -0.59 3.90
CA SER A 461 -23.23 -1.65 4.45
C SER A 461 -22.82 -2.06 5.84
N MET A 462 -23.78 -2.19 6.73
CA MET A 462 -23.56 -2.75 8.06
C MET A 462 -23.05 -4.19 7.94
N LEU A 463 -22.16 -4.59 8.84
CA LEU A 463 -21.46 -5.88 8.86
C LEU A 463 -22.39 -7.10 8.71
N HIS A 464 -23.57 -7.09 9.35
CA HIS A 464 -24.53 -8.19 9.24
C HIS A 464 -25.06 -8.37 7.80
N LYS A 465 -25.29 -7.25 7.05
CA LYS A 465 -25.74 -7.30 5.66
C LYS A 465 -24.65 -7.84 4.73
N VAL A 466 -23.39 -7.53 5.03
CA VAL A 466 -22.24 -8.05 4.30
C VAL A 466 -22.20 -9.58 4.41
N TYR A 467 -22.30 -10.11 5.63
CA TYR A 467 -22.27 -11.57 5.84
C TYR A 467 -23.57 -12.28 5.44
N ASP A 468 -24.69 -11.56 5.30
CA ASP A 468 -25.93 -12.14 4.82
C ASP A 468 -26.03 -12.19 3.28
N ASN A 469 -25.21 -11.41 2.58
CA ASN A 469 -25.18 -11.39 1.13
C ASN A 469 -24.69 -12.74 0.54
N GLU A 470 -25.47 -13.31 -0.37
CA GLU A 470 -25.18 -14.64 -0.94
C GLU A 470 -23.90 -14.66 -1.79
N GLU A 471 -23.65 -13.61 -2.59
CA GLU A 471 -22.47 -13.57 -3.45
C GLU A 471 -21.19 -13.45 -2.61
N ILE A 472 -21.21 -12.68 -1.53
CA ILE A 472 -20.11 -12.58 -0.57
C ILE A 472 -19.89 -13.93 0.14
N LYS A 473 -20.95 -14.61 0.59
CA LYS A 473 -20.85 -15.98 1.15
C LYS A 473 -20.22 -16.96 0.17
N ASN A 474 -20.61 -16.86 -1.09
CA ASN A 474 -20.06 -17.72 -2.15
C ASN A 474 -18.56 -17.49 -2.34
N ILE A 475 -18.09 -16.21 -2.29
CA ILE A 475 -16.65 -15.88 -2.37
C ILE A 475 -15.90 -16.48 -1.18
N TYR A 476 -16.34 -16.25 0.08
CA TYR A 476 -15.71 -16.85 1.27
C TYR A 476 -15.61 -18.36 1.18
N THR A 477 -16.71 -19.02 0.79
CA THR A 477 -16.79 -20.48 0.73
C THR A 477 -15.93 -21.04 -0.42
N ALA A 478 -15.93 -20.39 -1.58
CA ALA A 478 -15.11 -20.79 -2.72
C ALA A 478 -13.62 -20.68 -2.43
N LEU A 479 -13.19 -19.57 -1.81
CA LEU A 479 -11.80 -19.34 -1.44
C LEU A 479 -11.33 -20.24 -0.28
N GLY A 480 -12.24 -20.76 0.54
CA GLY A 480 -11.92 -21.57 1.71
C GLY A 480 -11.40 -20.76 2.89
N VAL A 481 -11.64 -19.45 2.92
CA VAL A 481 -11.23 -18.55 3.98
C VAL A 481 -12.38 -18.25 4.95
N SER A 482 -12.03 -17.84 6.15
CA SER A 482 -13.00 -17.45 7.18
C SER A 482 -12.50 -16.25 7.95
N VAL A 483 -13.41 -15.52 8.60
CA VAL A 483 -13.05 -14.40 9.48
C VAL A 483 -12.82 -14.93 10.89
N GLY A 484 -11.74 -14.48 11.51
CA GLY A 484 -11.32 -14.77 12.88
C GLY A 484 -10.20 -15.79 12.95
N THR A 485 -9.11 -15.38 13.59
CA THR A 485 -8.00 -16.23 14.05
C THR A 485 -8.07 -16.35 15.57
N GLU A 486 -7.18 -17.13 16.19
CA GLU A 486 -7.07 -17.20 17.65
C GLU A 486 -6.60 -15.87 18.27
N GLU A 487 -5.83 -15.09 17.50
CA GLU A 487 -5.21 -13.84 17.95
C GLU A 487 -6.08 -12.60 17.64
N ASP A 488 -6.79 -12.60 16.51
CA ASP A 488 -7.65 -11.49 16.07
C ASP A 488 -8.96 -12.01 15.46
N SER A 489 -10.07 -11.61 16.05
CA SER A 489 -11.41 -12.03 15.61
C SER A 489 -11.84 -11.45 14.25
N LYS A 490 -11.13 -10.43 13.76
CA LYS A 490 -11.38 -9.79 12.44
C LYS A 490 -10.39 -10.23 11.37
N ALA A 491 -9.22 -10.75 11.74
CA ALA A 491 -8.20 -11.19 10.79
C ALA A 491 -8.71 -12.32 9.90
N LEU A 492 -8.25 -12.34 8.66
CA LEU A 492 -8.60 -13.38 7.71
C LEU A 492 -7.83 -14.67 8.01
N ASN A 493 -8.57 -15.75 8.26
CA ASN A 493 -7.96 -17.07 8.41
C ASN A 493 -7.76 -17.71 7.04
N MET A 494 -6.50 -17.71 6.58
CA MET A 494 -6.08 -18.25 5.28
C MET A 494 -5.60 -19.70 5.33
N ALA A 495 -5.67 -20.38 6.50
CA ALA A 495 -5.13 -21.75 6.65
C ALA A 495 -5.72 -22.76 5.66
N LYS A 496 -6.90 -22.48 5.11
CA LYS A 496 -7.60 -23.32 4.11
C LYS A 496 -7.79 -22.61 2.78
N LEU A 497 -6.98 -21.56 2.50
CA LEU A 497 -7.01 -20.88 1.20
C LEU A 497 -6.77 -21.90 0.07
N ARG A 498 -7.62 -21.86 -0.94
CA ARG A 498 -7.65 -22.89 -2.00
C ARG A 498 -6.96 -22.45 -3.28
N TYR A 499 -6.75 -21.15 -3.47
CA TYR A 499 -6.20 -20.57 -4.70
C TYR A 499 -5.23 -19.45 -4.35
N HIS A 500 -3.99 -19.53 -4.83
CA HIS A 500 -3.01 -18.45 -4.69
C HIS A 500 -3.08 -17.45 -5.85
N LYS A 501 -4.05 -17.60 -6.74
CA LYS A 501 -4.34 -16.61 -7.77
C LYS A 501 -5.85 -16.43 -7.90
N ILE A 502 -6.31 -15.25 -7.57
CA ILE A 502 -7.72 -14.85 -7.60
C ILE A 502 -7.86 -13.76 -8.65
N VAL A 503 -8.52 -14.06 -9.75
CA VAL A 503 -8.58 -13.20 -10.93
C VAL A 503 -9.98 -12.60 -11.05
N ILE A 504 -10.08 -11.29 -11.03
CA ILE A 504 -11.31 -10.54 -11.32
C ILE A 504 -11.41 -10.42 -12.84
N MET A 505 -12.49 -10.89 -13.43
CA MET A 505 -12.74 -10.89 -14.85
C MET A 505 -14.14 -10.34 -15.14
N THR A 506 -14.21 -9.07 -15.52
CA THR A 506 -15.43 -8.31 -15.81
C THR A 506 -15.43 -7.84 -17.25
N ASP A 507 -16.61 -7.46 -17.75
CA ASP A 507 -16.77 -6.88 -19.09
C ASP A 507 -16.01 -5.55 -19.22
N ALA A 508 -15.61 -5.21 -20.44
CA ALA A 508 -14.86 -3.97 -20.73
C ALA A 508 -15.79 -2.75 -20.92
N ASP A 509 -16.83 -2.66 -20.10
CA ASP A 509 -17.79 -1.57 -20.12
C ASP A 509 -17.87 -0.85 -18.76
N ILE A 510 -18.76 0.15 -18.64
CA ILE A 510 -18.95 0.95 -17.42
C ILE A 510 -19.45 0.08 -16.27
N ASP A 511 -20.34 -0.88 -16.54
CA ASP A 511 -20.91 -1.76 -15.51
C ASP A 511 -19.87 -2.76 -15.00
N GLY A 512 -19.06 -3.34 -15.89
CA GLY A 512 -17.93 -4.21 -15.52
C GLY A 512 -16.86 -3.48 -14.68
N SER A 513 -16.55 -2.23 -15.04
CA SER A 513 -15.66 -1.38 -14.24
C SER A 513 -16.22 -1.13 -12.83
N HIS A 514 -17.53 -0.90 -12.71
CA HIS A 514 -18.19 -0.74 -11.42
C HIS A 514 -18.19 -2.03 -10.60
N ILE A 515 -18.45 -3.19 -11.22
CA ILE A 515 -18.41 -4.50 -10.57
C ILE A 515 -17.00 -4.80 -10.07
N SER A 516 -15.99 -4.56 -10.90
CA SER A 516 -14.58 -4.69 -10.50
C SER A 516 -14.25 -3.83 -9.28
N THR A 517 -14.71 -2.56 -9.27
CA THR A 517 -14.52 -1.64 -8.13
C THR A 517 -15.22 -2.15 -6.87
N LEU A 518 -16.44 -2.68 -6.95
CA LEU A 518 -17.15 -3.28 -5.82
C LEU A 518 -16.40 -4.49 -5.25
N ILE A 519 -15.88 -5.36 -6.12
CA ILE A 519 -15.10 -6.53 -5.72
C ILE A 519 -13.78 -6.10 -5.06
N LEU A 520 -13.08 -5.11 -5.63
CA LEU A 520 -11.86 -4.55 -5.03
C LEU A 520 -12.13 -3.91 -3.67
N THR A 521 -13.24 -3.16 -3.53
CA THR A 521 -13.67 -2.58 -2.24
C THR A 521 -13.88 -3.68 -1.20
N PHE A 522 -14.52 -4.79 -1.60
CA PHE A 522 -14.74 -5.93 -0.73
C PHE A 522 -13.40 -6.58 -0.30
N PHE A 523 -12.48 -6.84 -1.22
CA PHE A 523 -11.17 -7.39 -0.89
C PHE A 523 -10.36 -6.43 0.00
N PHE A 524 -10.36 -5.15 -0.31
CA PHE A 524 -9.64 -4.15 0.48
C PHE A 524 -10.16 -4.04 1.92
N ARG A 525 -11.48 -4.12 2.14
CA ARG A 525 -12.10 -3.97 3.46
C ARG A 525 -12.12 -5.25 4.30
N TYR A 526 -12.22 -6.42 3.68
CA TYR A 526 -12.49 -7.68 4.38
C TYR A 526 -11.48 -8.79 4.14
N MET A 527 -10.60 -8.64 3.17
CA MET A 527 -9.60 -9.64 2.79
C MET A 527 -8.29 -8.98 2.33
N LYS A 528 -7.86 -7.93 3.05
CA LYS A 528 -6.68 -7.13 2.70
C LYS A 528 -5.42 -7.98 2.61
N GLU A 529 -5.31 -9.00 3.47
CA GLU A 529 -4.21 -9.95 3.49
C GLU A 529 -4.02 -10.68 2.15
N LEU A 530 -5.09 -10.92 1.39
CA LEU A 530 -4.98 -11.52 0.05
C LEU A 530 -4.33 -10.58 -0.97
N ILE A 531 -4.55 -9.26 -0.83
CA ILE A 531 -3.88 -8.25 -1.66
C ILE A 531 -2.40 -8.15 -1.25
N GLU A 532 -2.13 -8.05 0.04
CA GLU A 532 -0.77 -7.93 0.61
C GLU A 532 0.11 -9.14 0.27
N ASN A 533 -0.47 -10.35 0.21
CA ASN A 533 0.21 -11.56 -0.25
C ASN A 533 0.29 -11.69 -1.79
N GLY A 534 -0.24 -10.72 -2.54
CA GLY A 534 -0.15 -10.69 -4.00
C GLY A 534 -1.01 -11.71 -4.72
N TYR A 535 -2.12 -12.16 -4.11
CA TYR A 535 -3.00 -13.18 -4.69
C TYR A 535 -4.12 -12.61 -5.58
N ILE A 536 -4.35 -11.29 -5.59
CA ILE A 536 -5.43 -10.64 -6.34
C ILE A 536 -4.93 -10.11 -7.67
N TYR A 537 -5.64 -10.43 -8.75
CA TYR A 537 -5.34 -10.01 -10.11
C TYR A 537 -6.59 -9.52 -10.83
N ILE A 538 -6.39 -8.66 -11.84
CA ILE A 538 -7.42 -8.22 -12.79
C ILE A 538 -7.02 -8.75 -14.15
N ALA A 539 -7.92 -9.50 -14.80
CA ALA A 539 -7.73 -9.95 -16.18
C ALA A 539 -7.89 -8.77 -17.15
N GLN A 540 -7.05 -8.72 -18.16
CA GLN A 540 -7.14 -7.76 -19.25
C GLN A 540 -7.44 -8.49 -20.55
N PRO A 541 -8.73 -8.71 -20.90
CA PRO A 541 -9.10 -9.28 -22.19
C PRO A 541 -8.84 -8.26 -23.32
N PRO A 542 -8.61 -8.72 -24.56
CA PRO A 542 -8.45 -7.81 -25.69
C PRO A 542 -9.76 -7.09 -26.01
N LEU A 543 -9.65 -5.86 -26.48
CA LEU A 543 -10.79 -5.03 -26.90
C LEU A 543 -11.15 -5.26 -28.37
N TYR A 544 -10.19 -5.70 -29.19
CA TYR A 544 -10.35 -5.85 -30.63
C TYR A 544 -9.78 -7.17 -31.15
N LEU A 545 -10.47 -7.73 -32.14
CA LEU A 545 -9.96 -8.78 -33.00
C LEU A 545 -9.87 -8.25 -34.43
N LEU A 546 -8.67 -8.28 -35.00
CA LEU A 546 -8.40 -7.91 -36.38
C LEU A 546 -8.20 -9.17 -37.22
N LYS A 547 -8.90 -9.22 -38.36
CA LYS A 547 -8.82 -10.36 -39.28
C LYS A 547 -8.55 -9.91 -40.70
N LYS A 548 -7.65 -10.59 -41.39
CA LYS A 548 -7.48 -10.49 -42.85
C LYS A 548 -7.12 -11.86 -43.40
N GLY A 549 -8.07 -12.51 -44.08
CA GLY A 549 -7.90 -13.90 -44.52
C GLY A 549 -7.69 -14.85 -43.34
N ASN A 550 -6.55 -15.55 -43.33
CA ASN A 550 -6.20 -16.46 -42.23
C ASN A 550 -5.43 -15.83 -41.07
N LYS A 551 -5.04 -14.54 -41.20
CA LYS A 551 -4.35 -13.84 -40.10
C LYS A 551 -5.38 -13.29 -39.10
N LYS A 552 -5.13 -13.59 -37.82
CA LYS A 552 -5.89 -13.04 -36.68
C LYS A 552 -4.91 -12.41 -35.73
N VAL A 553 -5.20 -11.20 -35.25
CA VAL A 553 -4.42 -10.49 -34.22
C VAL A 553 -5.39 -9.86 -33.24
N TYR A 554 -5.07 -9.95 -31.95
CA TYR A 554 -5.83 -9.30 -30.88
C TYR A 554 -5.12 -8.00 -30.47
N ALA A 555 -5.90 -6.94 -30.23
CA ALA A 555 -5.40 -5.66 -29.74
C ALA A 555 -6.12 -5.26 -28.45
N TYR A 556 -5.36 -4.71 -27.51
CA TYR A 556 -5.83 -4.39 -26.16
C TYR A 556 -6.18 -2.90 -25.99
N ASN A 557 -5.80 -2.06 -26.95
CA ASN A 557 -6.11 -0.63 -26.96
C ASN A 557 -6.19 -0.10 -28.41
N GLU A 558 -6.64 1.16 -28.56
CA GLU A 558 -6.79 1.81 -29.86
C GLU A 558 -5.46 1.93 -30.61
N LYS A 559 -4.38 2.23 -29.93
CA LYS A 559 -3.06 2.37 -30.54
C LYS A 559 -2.59 1.06 -31.16
N GLU A 560 -2.69 -0.04 -30.42
CA GLU A 560 -2.39 -1.38 -30.95
C GLU A 560 -3.30 -1.76 -32.11
N ARG A 561 -4.59 -1.41 -32.04
CA ARG A 561 -5.52 -1.62 -33.15
C ARG A 561 -5.03 -0.97 -34.44
N GLU A 562 -4.59 0.31 -34.36
CA GLU A 562 -4.09 1.05 -35.51
C GLU A 562 -2.76 0.46 -36.03
N GLU A 563 -1.81 0.19 -35.12
CA GLU A 563 -0.51 -0.41 -35.44
C GLU A 563 -0.69 -1.76 -36.13
N PHE A 564 -1.48 -2.67 -35.56
CA PHE A 564 -1.71 -3.99 -36.12
C PHE A 564 -2.55 -3.96 -37.40
N THR A 565 -3.44 -2.98 -37.55
CA THR A 565 -4.15 -2.79 -38.83
C THR A 565 -3.16 -2.48 -39.95
N LEU A 566 -2.18 -1.62 -39.72
CA LEU A 566 -1.15 -1.28 -40.70
C LEU A 566 -0.16 -2.44 -40.93
N GLU A 567 0.15 -3.22 -39.88
CA GLU A 567 0.99 -4.43 -39.99
C GLU A 567 0.35 -5.52 -40.84
N ILE A 568 -0.95 -5.77 -40.63
CA ILE A 568 -1.71 -6.77 -41.40
C ILE A 568 -1.97 -6.27 -42.82
N SER A 569 -2.17 -4.97 -42.99
CA SER A 569 -2.49 -4.33 -44.26
C SER A 569 -1.89 -2.94 -44.32
N PRO A 570 -0.75 -2.75 -45.01
CA PRO A 570 -0.09 -1.45 -45.12
C PRO A 570 -0.95 -0.33 -45.72
N ASP A 571 -1.99 -0.67 -46.49
CA ASP A 571 -2.97 0.26 -47.04
C ASP A 571 -4.25 0.41 -46.18
N GLY A 572 -4.30 -0.28 -45.05
CA GLY A 572 -5.43 -0.29 -44.12
C GLY A 572 -6.72 -0.92 -44.64
N LYS A 573 -6.71 -1.49 -45.87
CA LYS A 573 -7.91 -1.99 -46.52
C LYS A 573 -8.11 -3.49 -46.33
N GLY A 574 -9.39 -3.91 -46.21
CA GLY A 574 -9.78 -5.31 -46.14
C GLY A 574 -9.44 -6.00 -44.81
N VAL A 575 -9.18 -5.20 -43.75
CA VAL A 575 -9.08 -5.71 -42.38
C VAL A 575 -10.47 -5.63 -41.75
N GLU A 576 -10.98 -6.77 -41.34
CA GLU A 576 -12.20 -6.86 -40.52
C GLU A 576 -11.83 -6.61 -39.06
N VAL A 577 -12.45 -5.63 -38.43
CA VAL A 577 -12.24 -5.27 -37.03
C VAL A 577 -13.50 -5.61 -36.26
N GLN A 578 -13.41 -6.57 -35.35
CA GLN A 578 -14.46 -6.90 -34.39
C GLN A 578 -14.08 -6.29 -33.04
N ARG A 579 -14.97 -5.46 -32.47
CA ARG A 579 -14.82 -4.93 -31.11
C ARG A 579 -15.58 -5.81 -30.15
N TYR A 580 -14.95 -6.18 -29.03
CA TYR A 580 -15.57 -6.88 -27.92
C TYR A 580 -16.02 -5.85 -26.86
N LYS A 581 -17.30 -5.86 -26.51
CA LYS A 581 -17.88 -5.05 -25.41
C LYS A 581 -18.01 -5.86 -24.13
N GLY A 582 -18.13 -7.17 -24.25
CA GLY A 582 -18.26 -8.07 -23.11
C GLY A 582 -17.64 -9.44 -23.39
N LEU A 583 -17.27 -10.12 -22.30
CA LEU A 583 -16.68 -11.47 -22.31
C LEU A 583 -17.61 -12.53 -22.93
N GLY A 584 -18.92 -12.30 -22.83
CA GLY A 584 -19.94 -13.15 -23.42
C GLY A 584 -19.97 -13.16 -24.96
N GLU A 585 -19.30 -12.18 -25.62
CA GLU A 585 -19.18 -12.11 -27.07
C GLU A 585 -18.05 -13.00 -27.61
N MET A 586 -17.14 -13.45 -26.73
CA MET A 586 -16.08 -14.39 -27.07
C MET A 586 -16.58 -15.82 -27.01
N ASN A 587 -16.14 -16.64 -27.96
CA ASN A 587 -16.32 -18.09 -27.83
C ASN A 587 -15.27 -18.68 -26.84
N PRO A 588 -15.45 -19.92 -26.36
CA PRO A 588 -14.54 -20.53 -25.40
C PRO A 588 -13.07 -20.61 -25.85
N GLU A 589 -12.81 -20.82 -27.12
CA GLU A 589 -11.45 -20.89 -27.70
C GLU A 589 -10.79 -19.50 -27.66
N GLN A 590 -11.51 -18.44 -28.05
CA GLN A 590 -11.01 -17.06 -28.02
C GLN A 590 -10.70 -16.61 -26.58
N LEU A 591 -11.59 -16.95 -25.65
CA LEU A 591 -11.37 -16.61 -24.23
C LEU A 591 -10.17 -17.38 -23.65
N TRP A 592 -9.98 -18.66 -24.06
CA TRP A 592 -8.78 -19.41 -23.71
C TRP A 592 -7.52 -18.75 -24.26
N GLU A 593 -7.47 -18.55 -25.59
CA GLU A 593 -6.29 -18.01 -26.27
C GLU A 593 -5.82 -16.66 -25.72
N THR A 594 -6.73 -15.80 -25.24
CA THR A 594 -6.42 -14.40 -24.90
C THR A 594 -6.38 -14.11 -23.41
N THR A 595 -7.20 -14.82 -22.59
CA THR A 595 -7.48 -14.39 -21.22
C THR A 595 -7.27 -15.48 -20.17
N LEU A 596 -7.47 -16.77 -20.54
CA LEU A 596 -7.35 -17.87 -19.57
C LEU A 596 -5.99 -18.57 -19.67
N ASN A 597 -5.40 -18.69 -20.87
CA ASN A 597 -4.14 -19.38 -21.08
C ASN A 597 -2.97 -18.65 -20.40
N PRO A 598 -2.26 -19.27 -19.44
CA PRO A 598 -1.14 -18.65 -18.73
C PRO A 598 -0.01 -18.12 -19.62
N GLU A 599 0.17 -18.69 -20.82
CA GLU A 599 1.25 -18.30 -21.73
C GLU A 599 0.96 -16.98 -22.47
N ASN A 600 -0.32 -16.65 -22.70
CA ASN A 600 -0.70 -15.54 -23.59
C ASN A 600 -1.46 -14.42 -22.89
N ARG A 601 -2.05 -14.71 -21.72
CA ARG A 601 -2.91 -13.78 -21.01
C ARG A 601 -2.16 -12.61 -20.36
N ILE A 602 -2.82 -11.49 -20.25
CA ILE A 602 -2.33 -10.32 -19.49
C ILE A 602 -3.13 -10.23 -18.18
N LEU A 603 -2.42 -10.32 -17.06
CA LEU A 603 -2.97 -10.11 -15.72
C LEU A 603 -2.28 -8.94 -15.05
N LYS A 604 -3.06 -8.01 -14.51
CA LYS A 604 -2.57 -6.93 -13.66
C LYS A 604 -2.71 -7.34 -12.20
N GLN A 605 -1.59 -7.50 -11.50
CA GLN A 605 -1.59 -7.75 -10.06
C GLN A 605 -2.08 -6.50 -9.31
N VAL A 606 -2.92 -6.70 -8.30
CA VAL A 606 -3.41 -5.61 -7.44
C VAL A 606 -2.46 -5.48 -6.27
N THR A 607 -1.93 -4.27 -6.07
CA THR A 607 -1.04 -3.90 -4.96
C THR A 607 -1.61 -2.74 -4.18
N ILE A 608 -1.20 -2.60 -2.93
CA ILE A 608 -1.48 -1.43 -2.09
C ILE A 608 -0.14 -0.72 -1.88
N ASP A 609 0.07 0.37 -2.59
CA ASP A 609 1.30 1.15 -2.50
C ASP A 609 1.24 2.10 -1.29
N ASN A 610 0.09 2.72 -1.06
CA ASN A 610 -0.21 3.55 0.10
C ASN A 610 -1.59 3.21 0.66
N ALA A 611 -1.63 2.68 1.89
CA ALA A 611 -2.89 2.24 2.51
C ALA A 611 -3.82 3.41 2.86
N VAL A 612 -3.27 4.58 3.22
CA VAL A 612 -4.04 5.80 3.54
C VAL A 612 -4.74 6.32 2.30
N GLU A 613 -4.01 6.41 1.19
CA GLU A 613 -4.57 6.87 -0.08
C GLU A 613 -5.62 5.89 -0.61
N ALA A 614 -5.33 4.59 -0.60
CA ALA A 614 -6.29 3.57 -1.01
C ALA A 614 -7.59 3.66 -0.19
N ASP A 615 -7.48 3.83 1.14
CA ASP A 615 -8.64 4.02 2.03
C ASP A 615 -9.43 5.27 1.66
N SER A 616 -8.77 6.41 1.46
CA SER A 616 -9.39 7.67 1.05
C SER A 616 -10.12 7.54 -0.28
N VAL A 617 -9.49 6.91 -1.28
CA VAL A 617 -10.08 6.68 -2.61
C VAL A 617 -11.32 5.79 -2.53
N PHE A 618 -11.26 4.65 -1.81
CA PHE A 618 -12.44 3.79 -1.64
C PHE A 618 -13.55 4.49 -0.88
N SER A 619 -13.27 5.23 0.19
CA SER A 619 -14.27 5.99 0.94
C SER A 619 -14.91 7.09 0.10
N MET A 620 -14.13 7.81 -0.70
CA MET A 620 -14.63 8.85 -1.61
C MET A 620 -15.50 8.27 -2.72
N LEU A 621 -15.01 7.23 -3.42
CA LEU A 621 -15.73 6.66 -4.57
C LEU A 621 -16.95 5.85 -4.16
N MET A 622 -16.86 5.08 -3.08
CA MET A 622 -17.83 4.08 -2.69
C MET A 622 -18.62 4.44 -1.42
N GLY A 623 -18.22 5.48 -0.68
CA GLY A 623 -18.86 5.99 0.52
C GLY A 623 -20.18 6.74 0.26
N ASP A 624 -20.84 7.21 1.32
CA ASP A 624 -22.14 7.89 1.24
C ASP A 624 -22.03 9.34 0.77
N GLU A 625 -20.90 10.01 1.04
CA GLU A 625 -20.68 11.41 0.71
C GLU A 625 -20.62 11.64 -0.82
N VAL A 626 -21.52 12.51 -1.31
CA VAL A 626 -21.62 12.84 -2.74
C VAL A 626 -20.68 13.97 -3.17
N PRO A 627 -20.52 15.07 -2.38
CA PRO A 627 -19.73 16.21 -2.80
C PRO A 627 -18.26 15.86 -3.15
N PRO A 628 -17.50 15.12 -2.33
CA PRO A 628 -16.11 14.76 -2.66
C PRO A 628 -16.00 13.94 -3.96
N ARG A 629 -16.95 13.03 -4.19
CA ARG A 629 -17.00 12.22 -5.41
C ARG A 629 -17.28 13.07 -6.65
N ARG A 630 -18.17 14.06 -6.55
CA ARG A 630 -18.47 15.00 -7.64
C ARG A 630 -17.23 15.81 -7.97
N GLU A 631 -16.57 16.39 -6.99
CA GLU A 631 -15.34 17.18 -7.17
C GLU A 631 -14.25 16.35 -7.84
N PHE A 632 -14.05 15.10 -7.39
CA PHE A 632 -13.11 14.18 -8.02
C PHE A 632 -13.43 13.93 -9.50
N ILE A 633 -14.71 13.69 -9.82
CA ILE A 633 -15.14 13.47 -11.22
C ILE A 633 -14.90 14.73 -12.06
N GLU A 634 -15.27 15.90 -11.57
CA GLU A 634 -15.08 17.18 -12.29
C GLU A 634 -13.60 17.46 -12.54
N LYS A 635 -12.73 17.26 -11.54
CA LYS A 635 -11.28 17.46 -11.63
C LYS A 635 -10.62 16.50 -12.63
N ASN A 636 -11.08 15.25 -12.68
CA ASN A 636 -10.46 14.18 -13.47
C ASN A 636 -11.20 13.89 -14.80
N ALA A 637 -12.30 14.57 -15.10
CA ALA A 637 -13.11 14.35 -16.31
C ALA A 637 -12.30 14.41 -17.61
N LYS A 638 -11.31 15.31 -17.68
CA LYS A 638 -10.42 15.47 -18.83
C LYS A 638 -9.54 14.26 -19.14
N TYR A 639 -9.30 13.39 -18.15
CA TYR A 639 -8.50 12.18 -18.31
C TYR A 639 -9.38 10.94 -18.57
N ALA A 640 -10.71 11.08 -18.44
CA ALA A 640 -11.61 9.98 -18.64
C ALA A 640 -11.68 9.60 -20.12
N LYS A 641 -11.35 8.36 -20.43
CA LYS A 641 -11.60 7.77 -21.75
C LYS A 641 -13.04 7.28 -21.76
N ILE A 642 -13.97 8.16 -22.14
CA ILE A 642 -15.38 7.82 -22.23
C ILE A 642 -15.63 7.27 -23.62
N ASP A 643 -16.21 6.08 -23.67
CA ASP A 643 -16.73 5.49 -24.89
C ASP A 643 -18.16 6.03 -25.07
N ALA A 644 -18.30 7.10 -25.86
CA ALA A 644 -19.56 7.77 -26.14
C ALA A 644 -20.21 7.21 -27.41
#